data_0d0898361e27357965b454b6b43a2347
#
_entry.id   0d0898361e27357965b454b6b43a2347
#
_cell.length_a   1.000
_cell.length_b   1.000
_cell.length_c   1.000
_cell.angle_alpha   90.00
_cell.angle_beta   90.00
_cell.angle_gamma   90.00
#
_symmetry.space_group_name_H-M   'P 1'
#
loop_
_entity.id
_entity.type
_entity.pdbx_description
1 polymer ?
#
loop_
_entity_poly.entity_id
_entity_poly.type
_entity_poly.pdbx_seq_one_letter_code
_entity_poly.pdbx_strand_id
1 'polypeptide(L)'
;MAGVFISFNLPGQSLRPPAVPLVACDPYFSIWSPADRLTDADTVHWTGKPHRLASLVRIDGKAFRLMGRDPESVPALPQRSVTVLPTRTLYSFEGNGVRVTLTFLTAALPEDIDLLSRPVTYLTWDAQATDGNSHEVAVYFDAASELAVNEPQQPVVWQRHEFGPLTAVSCGSVEQPVLVKKGDDLRIDWGYLYVAADKKVAARQGIGASRPAVQEAFCAGASLPEVAGTGGNESAGFVTLDFGRVRQKPVSRWLVLAYDDLYSIQYMKKNLRPYWRRNGWEAADLLRAAAKDYSALQKRCARFDDELMADLEKAGGRQYAELAALAYRQCFAAGKFVADANGQPLQFCKENHSNGCIGTSDVFYPMAPQFLLFGPSVAKSFLVPFMNYAASDRWKFPFAPHDLGTYPKANGQVYGGGERTEENQMPVEETGNLLILMAAVAQMEGNAGFASLYWPQLEKWAEYLKAKGFDPENQLCTDDFAGHLAHNVNLSAKAICGLGSFAKLCRMRGQQAQADEYFALARQFAQRWIKEADDGEKFRLAFDKPGTWSQKYNLIWDKILGLDLFPAEVARKEMAFYRKVQNRYGLPLDNRQTYTKLDWILWTATLTQDRGDFAALVEPVHRFLNETPDRSPMTDWYQTRTARKVGFTARPVVGGVFAQMLYDKSVWQKYARRDRTKAKQWAPMPQPPTITAVLPAADREPALWRYTTSQPASDWYQPSFDDSSWKEGRSGFGTPGTPGAVLGTTWNTRDIWLRREVELPAGNLKNLQAWLHHDEDVEVYINGVPAVRCSGYVTGYDLFPLTAAGQAALKPGKNLLAIHCRQTGGGQYVDLGLARVQDN
;
A
#
# COMPACT_ATOMS: atom_id res chain seq x y z
N MET A 1 28.47 -28.31 -12.78
CA MET A 1 28.96 -27.47 -11.67
C MET A 1 28.10 -27.80 -10.46
N ALA A 2 28.70 -28.38 -9.41
CA ALA A 2 28.03 -28.79 -8.20
C ALA A 2 27.63 -27.52 -7.39
N GLY A 3 26.33 -27.27 -7.23
CA GLY A 3 25.84 -26.24 -6.33
C GLY A 3 26.10 -26.66 -4.89
N VAL A 4 26.88 -25.89 -4.16
CA VAL A 4 27.06 -26.05 -2.72
C VAL A 4 25.75 -25.64 -2.05
N PHE A 5 24.92 -26.64 -1.68
CA PHE A 5 23.80 -26.44 -0.78
C PHE A 5 24.37 -26.35 0.64
N ILE A 6 24.51 -25.14 1.17
CA ILE A 6 24.75 -24.96 2.59
C ILE A 6 23.40 -25.17 3.29
N SER A 7 23.20 -26.35 3.87
CA SER A 7 22.10 -26.61 4.80
C SER A 7 22.39 -25.82 6.08
N PHE A 8 21.88 -24.62 6.17
CA PHE A 8 21.80 -23.93 7.45
C PHE A 8 20.66 -24.59 8.25
N ASN A 9 21.04 -25.36 9.29
CA ASN A 9 20.14 -25.59 10.40
C ASN A 9 19.99 -24.25 11.15
N LEU A 10 19.16 -23.34 10.64
CA LEU A 10 18.70 -22.20 11.41
C LEU A 10 17.94 -22.77 12.62
N PRO A 11 18.32 -22.40 13.85
CA PRO A 11 17.51 -22.72 15.00
C PRO A 11 16.09 -22.22 14.74
N GLY A 12 15.05 -23.02 15.01
CA GLY A 12 13.67 -22.71 14.67
C GLY A 12 13.32 -21.28 15.01
N GLN A 13 12.62 -20.60 14.11
CA GLN A 13 12.17 -19.22 14.32
C GLN A 13 11.35 -19.16 15.59
N SER A 14 11.60 -18.18 16.48
CA SER A 14 10.86 -18.02 17.72
C SER A 14 9.57 -17.22 17.53
N LEU A 15 9.44 -16.49 16.41
CA LEU A 15 8.27 -15.69 16.09
C LEU A 15 7.17 -16.53 15.40
N ARG A 16 5.99 -16.51 15.99
CA ARG A 16 4.73 -16.91 15.38
C ARG A 16 4.09 -15.69 14.73
N PRO A 17 4.22 -15.46 13.42
CA PRO A 17 3.63 -14.26 12.78
C PRO A 17 2.11 -14.24 12.97
N PRO A 18 1.48 -13.07 13.24
CA PRO A 18 0.01 -12.95 13.26
C PRO A 18 -0.64 -13.39 11.95
N ALA A 19 -0.05 -13.01 10.81
CA ALA A 19 -0.26 -13.62 9.51
C ALA A 19 1.07 -13.72 8.78
N VAL A 20 1.18 -14.72 7.91
CA VAL A 20 2.43 -15.00 7.17
C VAL A 20 2.35 -14.40 5.76
N PRO A 21 3.28 -13.51 5.36
CA PRO A 21 3.30 -12.94 4.01
C PRO A 21 3.73 -14.01 2.99
N LEU A 22 2.89 -14.25 1.98
CA LEU A 22 3.17 -15.15 0.87
C LEU A 22 3.51 -14.36 -0.40
N VAL A 23 2.63 -13.47 -0.81
CA VAL A 23 2.83 -12.48 -1.87
C VAL A 23 2.71 -11.10 -1.24
N ALA A 24 3.76 -10.31 -1.29
CA ALA A 24 3.81 -8.99 -0.65
C ALA A 24 4.48 -8.00 -1.61
N CYS A 25 3.74 -7.58 -2.66
CA CYS A 25 4.24 -6.72 -3.73
C CYS A 25 3.75 -5.27 -3.61
N ASP A 26 2.45 -5.10 -3.44
CA ASP A 26 1.79 -3.79 -3.33
C ASP A 26 0.42 -3.93 -2.63
N PRO A 27 -0.34 -2.84 -2.37
CA PRO A 27 -1.63 -2.90 -1.67
C PRO A 27 -2.70 -3.78 -2.33
N TYR A 28 -2.59 -4.07 -3.61
CA TYR A 28 -3.53 -4.91 -4.35
C TYR A 28 -3.03 -6.33 -4.56
N PHE A 29 -1.74 -6.49 -4.89
CA PHE A 29 -1.14 -7.83 -5.04
C PHE A 29 -0.48 -8.26 -3.73
N SER A 30 -1.34 -8.65 -2.81
CA SER A 30 -1.02 -8.90 -1.40
C SER A 30 -1.78 -10.13 -0.90
N ILE A 31 -1.06 -11.24 -0.60
CA ILE A 31 -1.64 -12.51 -0.20
C ILE A 31 -0.94 -13.02 1.07
N TRP A 32 -1.74 -13.39 2.05
CA TRP A 32 -1.31 -13.77 3.40
C TRP A 32 -1.94 -15.08 3.85
N SER A 33 -1.23 -15.84 4.69
CA SER A 33 -1.81 -16.96 5.43
C SER A 33 -2.21 -16.50 6.84
N PRO A 34 -3.50 -16.57 7.20
CA PRO A 34 -4.00 -16.15 8.52
C PRO A 34 -3.93 -17.28 9.56
N ALA A 35 -3.15 -18.33 9.33
CA ALA A 35 -3.11 -19.52 10.17
C ALA A 35 -1.68 -19.93 10.56
N ASP A 36 -1.54 -20.75 11.59
CA ASP A 36 -0.26 -21.31 12.02
C ASP A 36 0.28 -22.37 11.06
N ARG A 37 -0.62 -23.17 10.50
CA ARG A 37 -0.30 -24.10 9.42
C ARG A 37 -0.92 -23.58 8.12
N LEU A 38 -0.16 -23.69 7.05
CA LEU A 38 -0.58 -23.21 5.72
C LEU A 38 -1.83 -23.94 5.18
N THR A 39 -2.19 -25.07 5.79
CA THR A 39 -3.33 -25.91 5.45
C THR A 39 -4.56 -25.72 6.34
N ASP A 40 -4.49 -24.88 7.39
CA ASP A 40 -5.58 -24.72 8.35
C ASP A 40 -6.60 -23.65 7.94
N ALA A 41 -6.22 -22.76 7.01
CA ALA A 41 -7.09 -21.73 6.44
C ALA A 41 -6.75 -21.47 4.97
N ASP A 42 -7.70 -20.88 4.26
CA ASP A 42 -7.44 -20.32 2.94
C ASP A 42 -6.59 -19.05 3.04
N THR A 43 -5.85 -18.77 1.97
CA THR A 43 -5.09 -17.54 1.85
C THR A 43 -6.01 -16.35 1.59
N VAL A 44 -5.65 -15.19 2.14
CA VAL A 44 -6.47 -13.97 2.12
C VAL A 44 -5.66 -12.77 1.65
N HIS A 45 -6.36 -11.78 1.14
CA HIS A 45 -5.84 -10.42 0.98
C HIS A 45 -5.63 -9.76 2.36
N TRP A 46 -4.84 -8.68 2.45
CA TRP A 46 -4.67 -7.95 3.72
C TRP A 46 -6.00 -7.42 4.31
N THR A 47 -7.03 -7.22 3.48
CA THR A 47 -8.40 -6.86 3.91
C THR A 47 -9.15 -8.00 4.59
N GLY A 48 -8.57 -9.22 4.61
CA GLY A 48 -9.23 -10.43 5.12
C GLY A 48 -10.16 -11.11 4.11
N LYS A 49 -10.36 -10.52 2.92
CA LYS A 49 -11.17 -11.15 1.87
C LYS A 49 -10.39 -12.29 1.20
N PRO A 50 -11.09 -13.32 0.69
CA PRO A 50 -10.44 -14.47 0.04
C PRO A 50 -9.57 -14.05 -1.15
N HIS A 51 -8.33 -14.54 -1.17
CA HIS A 51 -7.40 -14.53 -2.29
C HIS A 51 -6.74 -15.89 -2.31
N ARG A 52 -7.53 -16.92 -2.70
CA ARG A 52 -7.20 -18.33 -2.51
C ARG A 52 -6.13 -18.82 -3.46
N LEU A 53 -5.07 -19.35 -2.86
CA LEU A 53 -4.07 -20.21 -3.50
C LEU A 53 -4.18 -21.61 -2.91
N ALA A 54 -3.92 -22.66 -3.69
CA ALA A 54 -3.80 -23.99 -3.16
C ALA A 54 -2.57 -24.72 -3.71
N SER A 55 -2.05 -25.64 -2.92
CA SER A 55 -1.02 -26.58 -3.35
C SER A 55 -1.25 -27.95 -2.74
N LEU A 56 -1.19 -28.96 -3.60
CA LEU A 56 -1.31 -30.35 -3.23
C LEU A 56 -0.07 -31.11 -3.68
N VAL A 57 0.27 -32.18 -3.00
CA VAL A 57 1.34 -33.12 -3.41
C VAL A 57 0.84 -34.54 -3.46
N ARG A 58 1.22 -35.27 -4.48
CA ARG A 58 1.07 -36.73 -4.53
C ARG A 58 2.42 -37.41 -4.33
N ILE A 59 2.48 -38.34 -3.38
CA ILE A 59 3.67 -39.14 -3.05
C ILE A 59 3.25 -40.60 -3.17
N ASP A 60 3.86 -41.32 -4.12
CA ASP A 60 3.54 -42.74 -4.41
C ASP A 60 2.03 -42.98 -4.57
N GLY A 61 1.36 -42.09 -5.30
CA GLY A 61 -0.08 -42.14 -5.56
C GLY A 61 -0.98 -41.58 -4.46
N LYS A 62 -0.48 -41.32 -3.25
CA LYS A 62 -1.26 -40.72 -2.14
C LYS A 62 -1.20 -39.20 -2.17
N ALA A 63 -2.36 -38.54 -2.09
CA ALA A 63 -2.47 -37.10 -2.09
C ALA A 63 -2.42 -36.48 -0.68
N PHE A 64 -1.79 -35.31 -0.57
CA PHE A 64 -1.70 -34.50 0.65
C PHE A 64 -1.85 -33.03 0.32
N ARG A 65 -2.39 -32.23 1.27
CA ARG A 65 -2.41 -30.77 1.16
C ARG A 65 -1.08 -30.16 1.66
N LEU A 66 -0.59 -29.18 0.94
CA LEU A 66 0.52 -28.32 1.35
C LEU A 66 0.02 -26.90 1.69
N MET A 67 -1.02 -26.41 0.97
CA MET A 67 -1.59 -25.05 1.13
C MET A 67 -3.07 -25.08 0.81
N GLY A 68 -3.87 -24.33 1.61
CA GLY A 68 -5.32 -24.24 1.47
C GLY A 68 -6.07 -25.35 2.22
N ARG A 69 -7.36 -25.10 2.47
CA ARG A 69 -8.24 -26.02 3.21
C ARG A 69 -8.74 -27.17 2.36
N ASP A 70 -8.89 -26.97 1.08
CA ASP A 70 -9.53 -27.90 0.17
C ASP A 70 -8.53 -28.81 -0.56
N PRO A 71 -8.93 -30.05 -0.91
CA PRO A 71 -10.14 -30.76 -0.44
C PRO A 71 -10.00 -31.17 1.04
N GLU A 72 -11.01 -30.91 1.87
CA GLU A 72 -10.96 -31.28 3.30
C GLU A 72 -10.80 -32.76 3.55
N SER A 73 -11.25 -33.60 2.62
CA SER A 73 -11.09 -35.06 2.66
C SER A 73 -9.64 -35.55 2.49
N VAL A 74 -8.75 -34.67 1.98
CA VAL A 74 -7.34 -35.01 1.75
C VAL A 74 -6.52 -34.56 2.97
N PRO A 75 -5.70 -35.45 3.58
CA PRO A 75 -4.90 -35.06 4.75
C PRO A 75 -3.84 -34.03 4.43
N ALA A 76 -3.49 -33.18 5.39
CA ALA A 76 -2.35 -32.30 5.29
C ALA A 76 -1.03 -33.08 5.43
N LEU A 77 -0.02 -32.75 4.60
CA LEU A 77 1.33 -33.20 4.88
C LEU A 77 1.84 -32.41 6.12
N PRO A 78 2.40 -33.06 7.16
CA PRO A 78 2.76 -32.40 8.40
C PRO A 78 3.76 -31.25 8.19
N GLN A 79 3.36 -30.01 8.52
CA GLN A 79 4.24 -28.85 8.51
C GLN A 79 5.23 -28.93 9.68
N ARG A 80 6.53 -28.79 9.41
CA ARG A 80 7.62 -28.82 10.39
C ARG A 80 8.03 -27.43 10.84
N SER A 81 8.04 -26.47 9.91
CA SER A 81 8.45 -25.08 10.22
C SER A 81 7.86 -24.09 9.21
N VAL A 82 7.84 -22.83 9.65
CA VAL A 82 7.72 -21.66 8.81
C VAL A 82 8.81 -20.66 9.19
N THR A 83 9.42 -20.04 8.19
CA THR A 83 10.44 -18.99 8.39
C THR A 83 10.12 -17.81 7.50
N VAL A 84 10.00 -16.61 8.11
CA VAL A 84 9.80 -15.35 7.39
C VAL A 84 11.11 -14.59 7.36
N LEU A 85 11.59 -14.29 6.16
CA LEU A 85 12.79 -13.51 5.87
C LEU A 85 12.42 -12.24 5.06
N PRO A 86 13.30 -11.27 4.95
CA PRO A 86 13.00 -10.02 4.24
C PRO A 86 12.48 -10.20 2.81
N THR A 87 12.98 -11.19 2.06
CA THR A 87 12.55 -11.43 0.67
C THR A 87 11.86 -12.77 0.46
N ARG A 88 11.87 -13.66 1.47
CA ARG A 88 11.37 -15.03 1.33
C ARG A 88 10.52 -15.47 2.51
N THR A 89 9.57 -16.37 2.22
CA THR A 89 8.87 -17.18 3.22
C THR A 89 9.07 -18.64 2.87
N LEU A 90 9.54 -19.44 3.83
CA LEU A 90 9.86 -20.86 3.65
C LEU A 90 8.98 -21.71 4.58
N TYR A 91 8.27 -22.69 3.99
CA TYR A 91 7.58 -23.72 4.73
C TYR A 91 8.27 -25.06 4.50
N SER A 92 8.48 -25.84 5.55
CA SER A 92 8.96 -27.22 5.46
C SER A 92 7.87 -28.19 5.89
N PHE A 93 7.62 -29.18 5.07
CA PHE A 93 6.66 -30.27 5.31
C PHE A 93 7.41 -31.59 5.23
N GLU A 94 7.01 -32.59 6.03
CA GLU A 94 7.64 -33.90 5.99
C GLU A 94 6.65 -35.01 6.38
N GLY A 95 6.54 -36.00 5.52
CA GLY A 95 5.71 -37.19 5.70
C GLY A 95 5.85 -38.14 4.51
N ASN A 96 5.43 -39.36 4.66
CA ASN A 96 5.50 -40.44 3.64
C ASN A 96 6.89 -40.57 2.99
N GLY A 97 7.97 -40.47 3.80
CA GLY A 97 9.33 -40.64 3.30
C GLY A 97 9.86 -39.44 2.50
N VAL A 98 9.10 -38.33 2.36
CA VAL A 98 9.49 -37.18 1.57
C VAL A 98 9.42 -35.87 2.41
N ARG A 99 10.43 -35.05 2.28
CA ARG A 99 10.39 -33.64 2.70
C ARG A 99 10.11 -32.76 1.51
N VAL A 100 9.15 -31.85 1.66
CA VAL A 100 8.86 -30.80 0.67
C VAL A 100 9.10 -29.44 1.32
N THR A 101 9.96 -28.62 0.72
CA THR A 101 10.13 -27.20 1.09
C THR A 101 9.42 -26.34 0.06
N LEU A 102 8.45 -25.52 0.51
CA LEU A 102 7.77 -24.54 -0.32
C LEU A 102 8.30 -23.16 0.02
N THR A 103 8.90 -22.49 -0.96
CA THR A 103 9.46 -21.15 -0.83
C THR A 103 8.65 -20.14 -1.66
N PHE A 104 8.18 -19.08 -1.02
CA PHE A 104 7.68 -17.88 -1.68
C PHE A 104 8.79 -16.84 -1.69
N LEU A 105 9.17 -16.35 -2.87
CA LEU A 105 10.24 -15.37 -3.05
C LEU A 105 9.69 -14.18 -3.85
N THR A 106 9.61 -13.03 -3.20
CA THR A 106 9.39 -11.71 -3.84
C THR A 106 10.71 -10.96 -3.79
N ALA A 107 11.30 -10.64 -4.95
CA ALA A 107 12.63 -10.03 -5.02
C ALA A 107 12.60 -8.53 -4.63
N ALA A 108 12.15 -8.24 -3.40
CA ALA A 108 12.09 -6.91 -2.83
C ALA A 108 13.49 -6.42 -2.43
N LEU A 109 14.32 -6.11 -3.43
CA LEU A 109 15.71 -5.64 -3.27
C LEU A 109 15.76 -4.12 -3.46
N PRO A 110 15.87 -3.32 -2.39
CA PRO A 110 15.66 -1.86 -2.43
C PRO A 110 16.79 -1.11 -3.14
N GLU A 111 17.96 -1.73 -3.29
CA GLU A 111 19.05 -1.17 -4.09
C GLU A 111 18.75 -1.14 -5.60
N ASP A 112 17.65 -1.75 -6.03
CA ASP A 112 17.26 -1.92 -7.44
C ASP A 112 15.75 -1.77 -7.57
N ILE A 113 15.29 -0.53 -7.77
CA ILE A 113 13.86 -0.21 -7.88
C ILE A 113 13.21 -0.91 -9.10
N ASP A 114 13.97 -1.25 -10.13
CA ASP A 114 13.48 -2.08 -11.23
C ASP A 114 12.98 -3.45 -10.75
N LEU A 115 13.73 -4.08 -9.85
CA LEU A 115 13.31 -5.35 -9.24
C LEU A 115 12.23 -5.14 -8.19
N LEU A 116 12.42 -4.15 -7.30
CA LEU A 116 11.50 -3.85 -6.21
C LEU A 116 10.07 -3.54 -6.72
N SER A 117 9.95 -2.91 -7.89
CA SER A 117 8.66 -2.54 -8.49
C SER A 117 7.96 -3.67 -9.24
N ARG A 118 8.63 -4.81 -9.48
CA ARG A 118 8.03 -5.94 -10.22
C ARG A 118 7.03 -6.69 -9.35
N PRO A 119 5.76 -6.76 -9.72
CA PRO A 119 4.75 -7.53 -8.99
C PRO A 119 4.87 -9.02 -9.33
N VAL A 120 5.96 -9.62 -8.87
CA VAL A 120 6.35 -11.01 -9.19
C VAL A 120 6.74 -11.73 -7.91
N THR A 121 6.11 -12.88 -7.67
CA THR A 121 6.50 -13.84 -6.65
C THR A 121 6.78 -15.19 -7.27
N TYR A 122 7.93 -15.76 -6.96
CA TYR A 122 8.27 -17.13 -7.34
C TYR A 122 7.82 -18.08 -6.25
N LEU A 123 7.15 -19.16 -6.64
CA LEU A 123 6.85 -20.29 -5.79
C LEU A 123 7.77 -21.44 -6.20
N THR A 124 8.54 -21.94 -5.25
CA THR A 124 9.49 -23.04 -5.48
C THR A 124 9.19 -24.19 -4.55
N TRP A 125 9.08 -25.39 -5.08
CA TRP A 125 8.99 -26.64 -4.33
C TRP A 125 10.30 -27.39 -4.52
N ASP A 126 10.93 -27.75 -3.39
CA ASP A 126 12.08 -28.64 -3.32
C ASP A 126 11.65 -29.92 -2.63
N ALA A 127 11.67 -31.05 -3.35
CA ALA A 127 11.29 -32.36 -2.81
C ALA A 127 12.53 -33.26 -2.65
N GLN A 128 12.63 -33.93 -1.49
CA GLN A 128 13.76 -34.78 -1.11
C GLN A 128 13.25 -35.99 -0.33
N ALA A 129 13.75 -37.19 -0.67
CA ALA A 129 13.49 -38.38 0.14
C ALA A 129 14.26 -38.33 1.47
N THR A 130 13.63 -38.79 2.56
CA THR A 130 14.18 -38.76 3.92
C THR A 130 14.40 -40.12 4.55
N ASP A 131 13.87 -41.19 3.93
CA ASP A 131 13.88 -42.58 4.42
C ASP A 131 14.87 -43.49 3.69
N GLY A 132 15.64 -42.95 2.75
CA GLY A 132 16.59 -43.72 1.94
C GLY A 132 16.00 -44.37 0.68
N ASN A 133 14.68 -44.36 0.51
CA ASN A 133 14.00 -44.93 -0.65
C ASN A 133 13.86 -43.88 -1.78
N SER A 134 13.31 -44.25 -2.91
CA SER A 134 12.90 -43.33 -3.97
C SER A 134 11.39 -43.27 -4.05
N HIS A 135 10.86 -42.04 -4.16
CA HIS A 135 9.41 -41.78 -4.19
C HIS A 135 9.02 -41.11 -5.49
N GLU A 136 7.87 -41.46 -6.04
CA GLU A 136 7.28 -40.75 -7.16
C GLU A 136 6.51 -39.52 -6.63
N VAL A 137 6.88 -38.33 -7.08
CA VAL A 137 6.32 -37.06 -6.54
C VAL A 137 5.78 -36.19 -7.67
N ALA A 138 4.55 -35.72 -7.48
CA ALA A 138 3.94 -34.72 -8.33
C ALA A 138 3.29 -33.62 -7.45
N VAL A 139 3.34 -32.37 -7.90
CA VAL A 139 2.76 -31.22 -7.20
C VAL A 139 1.72 -30.55 -8.08
N TYR A 140 0.64 -30.11 -7.46
CA TYR A 140 -0.40 -29.28 -8.03
C TYR A 140 -0.38 -27.90 -7.37
N PHE A 141 -0.64 -26.86 -8.15
CA PHE A 141 -0.87 -25.51 -7.69
C PHE A 141 -2.05 -24.89 -8.44
N ASP A 142 -2.86 -24.09 -7.74
CA ASP A 142 -3.86 -23.22 -8.37
C ASP A 142 -3.92 -21.83 -7.72
N ALA A 143 -4.40 -20.87 -8.53
CA ALA A 143 -4.76 -19.52 -8.11
C ALA A 143 -6.19 -19.22 -8.58
N ALA A 144 -7.06 -18.80 -7.64
CA ALA A 144 -8.46 -18.55 -7.90
C ALA A 144 -8.70 -17.22 -8.67
N SER A 145 -9.80 -17.14 -9.40
CA SER A 145 -10.19 -15.94 -10.17
C SER A 145 -10.43 -14.70 -9.32
N GLU A 146 -10.76 -14.87 -8.05
CA GLU A 146 -11.00 -13.78 -7.10
C GLU A 146 -9.78 -12.86 -6.86
N LEU A 147 -8.58 -13.30 -7.23
CA LEU A 147 -7.37 -12.48 -7.20
C LEU A 147 -7.38 -11.32 -8.21
N ALA A 148 -8.29 -11.34 -9.17
CA ALA A 148 -8.38 -10.35 -10.27
C ALA A 148 -9.66 -9.51 -10.22
N VAL A 149 -10.42 -9.57 -9.12
CA VAL A 149 -11.70 -8.85 -8.95
C VAL A 149 -11.83 -8.26 -7.55
N ASN A 150 -12.59 -7.17 -7.43
CA ASN A 150 -12.91 -6.58 -6.13
C ASN A 150 -13.97 -7.40 -5.38
N GLU A 151 -14.99 -7.86 -6.10
CA GLU A 151 -16.05 -8.71 -5.56
C GLU A 151 -16.08 -10.07 -6.29
N PRO A 152 -16.23 -11.18 -5.57
CA PRO A 152 -16.16 -12.53 -6.16
C PRO A 152 -17.18 -12.77 -7.30
N GLN A 153 -18.28 -11.99 -7.33
CA GLN A 153 -19.33 -12.13 -8.34
C GLN A 153 -19.00 -11.44 -9.68
N GLN A 154 -17.95 -10.61 -9.72
CA GLN A 154 -17.56 -9.95 -10.97
C GLN A 154 -17.12 -11.00 -12.00
N PRO A 155 -17.62 -10.91 -13.25
CA PRO A 155 -17.27 -11.86 -14.29
C PRO A 155 -15.80 -11.71 -14.70
N VAL A 156 -15.15 -12.85 -14.96
CA VAL A 156 -13.75 -12.92 -15.34
C VAL A 156 -13.56 -13.59 -16.70
N VAL A 157 -12.45 -13.25 -17.34
CA VAL A 157 -11.96 -13.93 -18.53
C VAL A 157 -10.58 -14.50 -18.30
N TRP A 158 -10.39 -15.75 -18.72
CA TRP A 158 -9.11 -16.45 -18.70
C TRP A 158 -8.55 -16.56 -20.11
N GLN A 159 -7.23 -16.42 -20.23
CA GLN A 159 -6.52 -16.56 -21.51
C GLN A 159 -5.26 -17.42 -21.33
N ARG A 160 -4.88 -18.15 -22.38
CA ARG A 160 -3.64 -18.94 -22.45
C ARG A 160 -2.59 -18.16 -23.23
N HIS A 161 -1.35 -18.24 -22.78
CA HIS A 161 -0.23 -17.51 -23.38
C HIS A 161 1.01 -18.39 -23.49
N GLU A 162 1.84 -18.06 -24.46
CA GLU A 162 3.16 -18.63 -24.69
C GLU A 162 4.19 -17.49 -24.71
N PHE A 163 5.05 -17.43 -23.69
CA PHE A 163 6.07 -16.37 -23.54
C PHE A 163 7.50 -16.95 -23.59
N GLY A 164 7.93 -17.36 -24.77
CA GLY A 164 9.24 -17.99 -24.95
C GLY A 164 9.33 -19.36 -24.23
N PRO A 165 10.13 -19.48 -23.14
CA PRO A 165 10.23 -20.75 -22.42
C PRO A 165 9.05 -21.02 -21.50
N LEU A 166 8.19 -20.02 -21.25
CA LEU A 166 7.06 -20.14 -20.35
C LEU A 166 5.76 -20.45 -21.08
N THR A 167 4.95 -21.30 -20.45
CA THR A 167 3.50 -21.35 -20.67
C THR A 167 2.84 -20.57 -19.53
N ALA A 168 1.75 -19.85 -19.80
CA ALA A 168 1.04 -19.06 -18.83
C ALA A 168 -0.47 -19.05 -19.04
N VAL A 169 -1.22 -18.89 -17.95
CA VAL A 169 -2.63 -18.49 -17.99
C VAL A 169 -2.77 -17.13 -17.32
N SER A 170 -3.63 -16.26 -17.85
CA SER A 170 -3.99 -15.00 -17.21
C SER A 170 -5.48 -14.91 -16.91
N CYS A 171 -5.81 -14.17 -15.84
CA CYS A 171 -7.18 -13.87 -15.44
C CYS A 171 -7.34 -12.35 -15.24
N GLY A 172 -8.43 -11.80 -15.73
CA GLY A 172 -8.83 -10.41 -15.46
C GLY A 172 -10.34 -10.27 -15.43
N SER A 173 -10.85 -9.19 -14.83
CA SER A 173 -12.28 -8.87 -14.93
C SER A 173 -12.68 -8.58 -16.37
N VAL A 174 -13.91 -8.88 -16.75
CA VAL A 174 -14.44 -8.58 -18.09
C VAL A 174 -14.52 -7.07 -18.33
N GLU A 175 -14.87 -6.29 -17.32
CA GLU A 175 -15.13 -4.84 -17.44
C GLU A 175 -13.84 -4.00 -17.48
N GLN A 176 -12.77 -4.43 -16.85
CA GLN A 176 -11.49 -3.70 -16.78
C GLN A 176 -11.65 -2.21 -16.37
N PRO A 177 -12.25 -1.89 -15.20
CA PRO A 177 -12.52 -0.52 -14.77
C PRO A 177 -11.25 0.17 -14.22
N VAL A 178 -10.28 0.45 -15.08
CA VAL A 178 -8.94 0.95 -14.74
C VAL A 178 -9.00 2.23 -13.92
N LEU A 179 -8.53 2.18 -12.66
CA LEU A 179 -8.49 3.32 -11.74
C LEU A 179 -9.87 3.98 -11.49
N VAL A 180 -10.98 3.26 -11.67
CA VAL A 180 -12.32 3.84 -11.43
C VAL A 180 -12.59 3.96 -9.94
N LYS A 181 -12.41 2.88 -9.18
CA LYS A 181 -12.69 2.84 -7.73
C LYS A 181 -11.53 3.44 -6.94
N LYS A 182 -11.86 4.05 -5.79
CA LYS A 182 -10.91 4.53 -4.79
C LYS A 182 -11.47 4.24 -3.40
N GLY A 183 -10.61 3.96 -2.43
CA GLY A 183 -11.04 3.67 -1.06
C GLY A 183 -10.09 2.75 -0.31
N ASP A 184 -10.48 2.41 0.91
CA ASP A 184 -9.66 1.59 1.79
C ASP A 184 -9.83 0.09 1.53
N ASP A 185 -11.03 -0.44 1.72
CA ASP A 185 -11.33 -1.89 1.61
C ASP A 185 -11.59 -2.31 0.16
N LEU A 186 -10.60 -2.09 -0.71
CA LEU A 186 -10.68 -2.46 -2.12
C LEU A 186 -9.61 -3.48 -2.51
N ARG A 187 -9.99 -4.39 -3.40
CA ARG A 187 -9.09 -5.25 -4.20
C ARG A 187 -9.11 -4.75 -5.62
N ILE A 188 -8.08 -5.09 -6.38
CA ILE A 188 -8.00 -4.70 -7.77
C ILE A 188 -9.05 -5.43 -8.61
N ASP A 189 -9.69 -4.72 -9.56
CA ASP A 189 -10.63 -5.30 -10.52
C ASP A 189 -10.34 -4.90 -11.97
N TRP A 190 -9.08 -4.51 -12.21
CA TRP A 190 -8.54 -4.28 -13.56
C TRP A 190 -7.15 -4.90 -13.68
N GLY A 191 -6.63 -5.00 -14.92
CA GLY A 191 -5.38 -5.68 -15.16
C GLY A 191 -5.51 -7.20 -15.14
N TYR A 192 -4.40 -7.90 -15.01
CA TYR A 192 -4.36 -9.34 -15.22
C TYR A 192 -3.42 -10.03 -14.24
N LEU A 193 -3.96 -11.05 -13.56
CA LEU A 193 -3.19 -12.05 -12.86
C LEU A 193 -2.54 -13.00 -13.87
N TYR A 194 -1.30 -13.42 -13.63
CA TYR A 194 -0.60 -14.44 -14.42
C TYR A 194 -0.10 -15.58 -13.53
N VAL A 195 -0.34 -16.80 -13.97
CA VAL A 195 0.30 -18.01 -13.44
C VAL A 195 1.14 -18.58 -14.57
N ALA A 196 2.47 -18.59 -14.43
CA ALA A 196 3.38 -18.99 -15.48
C ALA A 196 4.40 -20.01 -15.01
N ALA A 197 4.69 -21.03 -15.83
CA ALA A 197 5.64 -22.08 -15.53
C ALA A 197 6.53 -22.41 -16.74
N ASP A 198 7.74 -22.92 -16.51
CA ASP A 198 8.62 -23.36 -17.58
C ASP A 198 8.01 -24.61 -18.28
N LYS A 199 7.88 -24.54 -19.59
CA LYS A 199 7.35 -25.61 -20.46
C LYS A 199 8.03 -26.97 -20.28
N LYS A 200 9.28 -26.97 -19.84
CA LYS A 200 10.07 -28.20 -19.63
C LYS A 200 9.71 -28.91 -18.34
N VAL A 201 9.10 -28.22 -17.38
CA VAL A 201 8.82 -28.74 -16.04
C VAL A 201 7.34 -28.77 -15.70
N ALA A 202 6.53 -27.95 -16.36
CA ALA A 202 5.07 -28.02 -16.27
C ALA A 202 4.57 -29.29 -16.97
N ALA A 203 4.12 -30.27 -16.19
CA ALA A 203 3.49 -31.48 -16.76
C ALA A 203 2.15 -31.13 -17.41
N ARG A 204 1.40 -30.21 -16.81
CA ARG A 204 0.16 -29.66 -17.35
C ARG A 204 -0.11 -28.27 -16.80
N GLN A 205 -0.67 -27.40 -17.63
CA GLN A 205 -1.21 -26.11 -17.22
C GLN A 205 -2.57 -25.90 -17.88
N GLY A 206 -3.53 -25.39 -17.11
CA GLY A 206 -4.89 -25.25 -17.60
C GLY A 206 -5.74 -24.25 -16.83
N ILE A 207 -6.97 -24.15 -17.27
CA ILE A 207 -8.03 -23.33 -16.67
C ILE A 207 -9.13 -24.30 -16.23
N GLY A 208 -9.42 -24.35 -14.93
CA GLY A 208 -10.52 -25.10 -14.36
C GLY A 208 -11.76 -24.23 -14.18
N ALA A 209 -12.91 -24.67 -14.66
CA ALA A 209 -14.19 -24.00 -14.40
C ALA A 209 -14.65 -24.15 -12.95
N SER A 210 -14.29 -25.27 -12.33
CA SER A 210 -14.54 -25.59 -10.92
C SER A 210 -13.21 -25.97 -10.25
N ARG A 211 -12.72 -25.12 -9.40
CA ARG A 211 -11.49 -25.33 -8.62
C ARG A 211 -11.53 -26.63 -7.82
N PRO A 212 -12.61 -26.96 -7.04
CA PRO A 212 -12.71 -28.23 -6.33
C PRO A 212 -12.60 -29.44 -7.25
N ALA A 213 -13.28 -29.45 -8.41
CA ALA A 213 -13.26 -30.56 -9.33
C ALA A 213 -11.85 -30.85 -9.90
N VAL A 214 -11.04 -29.80 -10.15
CA VAL A 214 -9.65 -29.98 -10.61
C VAL A 214 -8.77 -30.56 -9.50
N GLN A 215 -8.93 -30.07 -8.27
CA GLN A 215 -8.19 -30.54 -7.10
C GLN A 215 -8.52 -32.04 -6.80
N GLU A 216 -9.79 -32.39 -6.81
CA GLU A 216 -10.23 -33.81 -6.61
C GLU A 216 -9.68 -34.73 -7.70
N ALA A 217 -9.72 -34.30 -8.96
CA ALA A 217 -9.16 -35.05 -10.08
C ALA A 217 -7.65 -35.28 -9.93
N PHE A 218 -6.89 -34.23 -9.52
CA PHE A 218 -5.46 -34.38 -9.22
C PHE A 218 -5.23 -35.38 -8.09
N CYS A 219 -5.99 -35.29 -7.01
CA CYS A 219 -5.85 -36.20 -5.86
C CYS A 219 -6.13 -37.66 -6.25
N ALA A 220 -7.10 -37.89 -7.11
CA ALA A 220 -7.45 -39.22 -7.65
C ALA A 220 -6.48 -39.70 -8.73
N GLY A 221 -5.55 -38.88 -9.21
CA GLY A 221 -4.70 -39.24 -10.37
C GLY A 221 -5.45 -39.30 -11.70
N ALA A 222 -6.62 -38.67 -11.77
CA ALA A 222 -7.47 -38.62 -12.92
C ALA A 222 -7.10 -37.51 -13.92
N SER A 223 -7.72 -37.49 -15.09
CA SER A 223 -7.61 -36.41 -16.06
C SER A 223 -8.21 -35.12 -15.49
N LEU A 224 -7.45 -34.01 -15.50
CA LEU A 224 -7.91 -32.75 -14.97
C LEU A 224 -8.95 -32.09 -15.89
N PRO A 225 -10.13 -31.69 -15.37
CA PRO A 225 -11.14 -31.02 -16.17
C PRO A 225 -10.68 -29.60 -16.53
N GLU A 226 -10.71 -29.27 -17.82
CA GLU A 226 -10.28 -27.99 -18.36
C GLU A 226 -11.36 -27.31 -19.20
N VAL A 227 -11.32 -25.97 -19.24
CA VAL A 227 -12.16 -25.14 -20.10
C VAL A 227 -11.32 -24.21 -21.00
N ALA A 228 -11.94 -23.68 -22.07
CA ALA A 228 -11.20 -22.91 -23.07
C ALA A 228 -10.89 -21.46 -22.65
N GLY A 229 -11.72 -20.79 -21.84
CA GLY A 229 -11.44 -19.38 -21.58
C GLY A 229 -12.37 -18.59 -20.66
N THR A 230 -13.66 -18.87 -20.57
CA THR A 230 -14.55 -18.18 -19.63
C THR A 230 -14.74 -19.00 -18.36
N GLY A 231 -14.57 -18.37 -17.22
CA GLY A 231 -14.78 -19.03 -15.93
C GLY A 231 -15.74 -18.21 -15.06
N GLY A 232 -16.52 -18.92 -14.24
CA GLY A 232 -17.30 -18.31 -13.14
C GLY A 232 -16.42 -18.06 -11.91
N ASN A 233 -17.05 -17.71 -10.82
CA ASN A 233 -16.43 -17.37 -9.53
C ASN A 233 -15.59 -18.50 -8.90
N GLU A 234 -15.84 -19.75 -9.28
CA GLU A 234 -15.12 -20.94 -8.81
C GLU A 234 -13.99 -21.35 -9.76
N SER A 235 -13.69 -20.55 -10.78
CA SER A 235 -12.63 -20.85 -11.75
C SER A 235 -11.24 -20.57 -11.18
N ALA A 236 -10.25 -21.34 -11.66
CA ALA A 236 -8.86 -21.16 -11.28
C ALA A 236 -7.91 -21.50 -12.44
N GLY A 237 -6.79 -20.80 -12.48
CA GLY A 237 -5.63 -21.19 -13.27
C GLY A 237 -4.77 -22.19 -12.50
N PHE A 238 -4.45 -23.34 -13.08
CA PHE A 238 -3.70 -24.39 -12.41
C PHE A 238 -2.45 -24.83 -13.16
N VAL A 239 -1.49 -25.36 -12.43
CA VAL A 239 -0.26 -25.99 -12.94
C VAL A 239 0.00 -27.29 -12.19
N THR A 240 0.39 -28.34 -12.90
CA THR A 240 0.98 -29.54 -12.30
C THR A 240 2.45 -29.63 -12.65
N LEU A 241 3.27 -30.01 -11.67
CA LEU A 241 4.71 -30.11 -11.77
C LEU A 241 5.11 -31.57 -11.49
N ASP A 242 5.80 -32.19 -12.43
CA ASP A 242 6.30 -33.55 -12.26
C ASP A 242 7.74 -33.52 -11.70
N PHE A 243 7.96 -34.15 -10.58
CA PHE A 243 9.28 -34.31 -9.96
C PHE A 243 9.92 -35.65 -10.34
N GLY A 244 9.16 -36.57 -10.92
CA GLY A 244 9.61 -37.95 -11.18
C GLY A 244 10.00 -38.68 -9.90
N ARG A 245 11.04 -39.50 -9.99
CA ARG A 245 11.55 -40.27 -8.85
C ARG A 245 12.51 -39.41 -8.00
N VAL A 246 12.03 -38.98 -6.86
CA VAL A 246 12.77 -38.17 -5.89
C VAL A 246 13.61 -39.11 -4.99
N ARG A 247 14.88 -38.74 -4.75
CA ARG A 247 15.81 -39.46 -3.88
C ARG A 247 16.38 -38.50 -2.83
N GLN A 248 17.49 -38.83 -2.18
CA GLN A 248 18.19 -37.99 -1.19
C GLN A 248 18.63 -36.60 -1.74
N LYS A 249 18.99 -36.53 -3.05
CA LYS A 249 19.30 -35.25 -3.68
C LYS A 249 17.97 -34.54 -4.00
N PRO A 250 17.80 -33.26 -3.55
CA PRO A 250 16.59 -32.50 -3.81
C PRO A 250 16.33 -32.30 -5.31
N VAL A 251 15.07 -32.40 -5.70
CA VAL A 251 14.56 -32.02 -7.02
C VAL A 251 13.76 -30.73 -6.85
N SER A 252 14.04 -29.71 -7.64
CA SER A 252 13.43 -28.39 -7.54
C SER A 252 12.51 -28.11 -8.75
N ARG A 253 11.36 -27.53 -8.49
CA ARG A 253 10.42 -27.02 -9.50
C ARG A 253 9.86 -25.68 -9.04
N TRP A 254 9.62 -24.78 -9.98
CA TRP A 254 9.13 -23.45 -9.67
C TRP A 254 8.12 -22.95 -10.70
N LEU A 255 7.33 -21.96 -10.27
CA LEU A 255 6.45 -21.16 -11.12
C LEU A 255 6.51 -19.69 -10.70
N VAL A 256 5.92 -18.84 -11.55
CA VAL A 256 5.76 -17.40 -11.32
C VAL A 256 4.29 -17.08 -11.13
N LEU A 257 4.01 -16.35 -10.06
CA LEU A 257 2.75 -15.65 -9.87
C LEU A 257 3.03 -14.14 -10.05
N ALA A 258 2.32 -13.48 -10.97
CA ALA A 258 2.54 -12.08 -11.29
C ALA A 258 1.21 -11.35 -11.54
N TYR A 259 1.23 -10.02 -11.37
CA TYR A 259 0.09 -9.16 -11.68
C TYR A 259 0.51 -7.97 -12.54
N ASP A 260 -0.22 -7.68 -13.60
CA ASP A 260 -0.03 -6.49 -14.43
C ASP A 260 -1.26 -5.58 -14.28
N ASP A 261 -1.13 -4.50 -13.57
CA ASP A 261 -2.21 -3.55 -13.27
C ASP A 261 -2.37 -2.43 -14.33
N LEU A 262 -1.66 -2.52 -15.44
CA LEU A 262 -1.72 -1.60 -16.61
C LEU A 262 -1.39 -0.15 -16.26
N TYR A 263 -2.15 0.45 -15.37
CA TYR A 263 -1.97 1.73 -14.70
C TYR A 263 -2.21 1.54 -13.21
N SER A 264 -1.30 2.04 -12.40
CA SER A 264 -1.30 1.79 -10.96
C SER A 264 -1.89 2.91 -10.13
N ILE A 265 -1.57 4.15 -10.49
CA ILE A 265 -1.89 5.36 -9.71
C ILE A 265 -2.36 6.45 -10.67
N GLN A 266 -3.36 7.21 -10.24
CA GLN A 266 -3.65 8.50 -10.87
C GLN A 266 -3.06 9.61 -10.00
N TYR A 267 -2.13 10.40 -10.56
CA TYR A 267 -1.47 11.50 -9.88
C TYR A 267 -1.70 12.81 -10.62
N MET A 268 -2.26 13.80 -9.94
CA MET A 268 -2.68 15.09 -10.54
C MET A 268 -3.48 14.88 -11.85
N LYS A 269 -4.44 13.97 -11.80
CA LYS A 269 -5.33 13.58 -12.92
C LYS A 269 -4.64 12.83 -14.06
N LYS A 270 -3.34 12.53 -13.94
CA LYS A 270 -2.59 11.74 -14.92
C LYS A 270 -2.46 10.28 -14.45
N ASN A 271 -2.80 9.32 -15.31
CA ASN A 271 -2.62 7.90 -15.02
C ASN A 271 -1.15 7.50 -15.21
N LEU A 272 -0.54 6.97 -14.16
CA LEU A 272 0.85 6.53 -14.15
C LEU A 272 0.93 5.02 -14.25
N ARG A 273 1.83 4.54 -15.11
CA ARG A 273 2.14 3.12 -15.23
C ARG A 273 3.05 2.66 -14.08
N PRO A 274 3.01 1.38 -13.69
CA PRO A 274 3.97 0.84 -12.73
C PRO A 274 5.41 1.05 -13.25
N TYR A 275 6.33 1.26 -12.33
CA TYR A 275 7.71 1.66 -12.66
C TYR A 275 8.43 0.69 -13.60
N TRP A 276 8.20 -0.62 -13.47
CA TRP A 276 8.76 -1.65 -14.33
C TRP A 276 8.34 -1.53 -15.81
N ARG A 277 7.21 -0.85 -16.11
CA ARG A 277 6.70 -0.61 -17.48
C ARG A 277 7.26 0.64 -18.17
N ARG A 278 8.07 1.47 -17.46
CA ARG A 278 8.53 2.77 -17.97
C ARG A 278 9.31 2.74 -19.29
N ASN A 279 9.94 1.61 -19.58
CA ASN A 279 10.73 1.41 -20.81
C ASN A 279 9.93 0.71 -21.93
N GLY A 280 8.60 0.75 -21.88
CA GLY A 280 7.74 0.10 -22.86
C GLY A 280 7.55 -1.41 -22.64
N TRP A 281 7.92 -1.94 -21.48
CA TRP A 281 7.66 -3.33 -21.15
C TRP A 281 6.16 -3.61 -21.04
N GLU A 282 5.79 -4.80 -21.49
CA GLU A 282 4.48 -5.41 -21.30
C GLU A 282 4.61 -6.66 -20.42
N ALA A 283 3.48 -7.28 -20.05
CA ALA A 283 3.48 -8.48 -19.21
C ALA A 283 4.38 -9.61 -19.75
N ALA A 284 4.43 -9.77 -21.09
CA ALA A 284 5.32 -10.75 -21.73
C ALA A 284 6.80 -10.49 -21.43
N ASP A 285 7.23 -9.23 -21.38
CA ASP A 285 8.62 -8.85 -21.07
C ASP A 285 8.92 -9.09 -19.61
N LEU A 286 7.98 -8.74 -18.72
CA LEU A 286 8.09 -9.00 -17.29
C LEU A 286 8.28 -10.51 -17.00
N LEU A 287 7.45 -11.36 -17.60
CA LEU A 287 7.50 -12.81 -17.39
C LEU A 287 8.76 -13.44 -17.99
N ARG A 288 9.19 -13.02 -19.20
CA ARG A 288 10.46 -13.44 -19.78
C ARG A 288 11.66 -13.04 -18.92
N ALA A 289 11.65 -11.81 -18.40
CA ALA A 289 12.68 -11.34 -17.48
C ALA A 289 12.67 -12.13 -16.16
N ALA A 290 11.48 -12.38 -15.60
CA ALA A 290 11.32 -13.18 -14.40
C ALA A 290 11.92 -14.60 -14.57
N ALA A 291 11.64 -15.28 -15.68
CA ALA A 291 12.21 -16.60 -15.97
C ALA A 291 13.73 -16.56 -16.11
N LYS A 292 14.25 -15.57 -16.84
CA LYS A 292 15.69 -15.40 -17.05
C LYS A 292 16.44 -15.14 -15.75
N ASP A 293 15.89 -14.30 -14.89
CA ASP A 293 16.54 -13.79 -13.69
C ASP A 293 16.41 -14.73 -12.47
N TYR A 294 15.51 -15.72 -12.50
CA TYR A 294 15.13 -16.57 -11.36
C TYR A 294 16.34 -17.10 -10.56
N SER A 295 17.25 -17.82 -11.21
CA SER A 295 18.38 -18.46 -10.54
C SER A 295 19.36 -17.46 -9.91
N ALA A 296 19.52 -16.29 -10.54
CA ALA A 296 20.35 -15.21 -10.00
C ALA A 296 19.65 -14.51 -8.81
N LEU A 297 18.33 -14.31 -8.91
CA LEU A 297 17.53 -13.68 -7.86
C LEU A 297 17.43 -14.54 -6.61
N GLN A 298 17.27 -15.86 -6.73
CA GLN A 298 17.32 -16.77 -5.58
C GLN A 298 18.60 -16.55 -4.75
N LYS A 299 19.76 -16.48 -5.41
CA LYS A 299 21.05 -16.28 -4.73
C LYS A 299 21.21 -14.88 -4.17
N ARG A 300 20.75 -13.85 -4.89
CA ARG A 300 20.81 -12.45 -4.42
C ARG A 300 19.93 -12.25 -3.19
N CYS A 301 18.69 -12.73 -3.24
CA CYS A 301 17.73 -12.63 -2.14
C CYS A 301 18.24 -13.41 -0.92
N ALA A 302 18.78 -14.62 -1.10
CA ALA A 302 19.33 -15.38 0.01
C ALA A 302 20.47 -14.62 0.71
N ARG A 303 21.43 -14.09 -0.05
CA ARG A 303 22.54 -13.31 0.52
C ARG A 303 22.06 -12.01 1.18
N PHE A 304 21.09 -11.33 0.58
CA PHE A 304 20.50 -10.12 1.16
C PHE A 304 19.80 -10.42 2.49
N ASP A 305 19.00 -11.49 2.53
CA ASP A 305 18.33 -11.92 3.76
C ASP A 305 19.33 -12.26 4.86
N ASP A 306 20.35 -13.07 4.54
CA ASP A 306 21.38 -13.49 5.51
C ASP A 306 22.14 -12.28 6.08
N GLU A 307 22.51 -11.33 5.21
CA GLU A 307 23.24 -10.13 5.60
C GLU A 307 22.37 -9.18 6.44
N LEU A 308 21.14 -8.89 5.99
CA LEU A 308 20.26 -7.99 6.72
C LEU A 308 19.86 -8.57 8.08
N MET A 309 19.54 -9.87 8.13
CA MET A 309 19.22 -10.53 9.42
C MET A 309 20.39 -10.47 10.39
N ALA A 310 21.63 -10.69 9.92
CA ALA A 310 22.83 -10.59 10.78
C ALA A 310 23.03 -9.15 11.32
N ASP A 311 22.85 -8.13 10.48
CA ASP A 311 22.97 -6.74 10.92
C ASP A 311 21.85 -6.35 11.91
N LEU A 312 20.62 -6.80 11.67
CA LEU A 312 19.49 -6.59 12.60
C LEU A 312 19.72 -7.28 13.95
N GLU A 313 20.19 -8.52 13.93
CA GLU A 313 20.49 -9.26 15.16
C GLU A 313 21.63 -8.59 15.94
N LYS A 314 22.65 -8.10 15.26
CA LYS A 314 23.72 -7.30 15.85
C LYS A 314 23.18 -6.01 16.48
N ALA A 315 22.25 -5.31 15.82
CA ALA A 315 21.71 -4.03 16.27
C ALA A 315 20.76 -4.16 17.46
N GLY A 316 19.89 -5.18 17.48
CA GLY A 316 18.80 -5.28 18.47
C GLY A 316 18.52 -6.68 19.02
N GLY A 317 19.29 -7.70 18.61
CA GLY A 317 19.06 -9.08 19.02
C GLY A 317 18.08 -9.83 18.11
N ARG A 318 17.97 -11.15 18.34
CA ARG A 318 17.20 -12.06 17.47
C ARG A 318 15.72 -11.70 17.37
N GLN A 319 15.08 -11.38 18.51
CA GLN A 319 13.64 -11.02 18.53
C GLN A 319 13.36 -9.77 17.68
N TYR A 320 14.26 -8.79 17.78
CA TYR A 320 14.19 -7.60 16.91
C TYR A 320 14.36 -7.94 15.45
N ALA A 321 15.31 -8.80 15.10
CA ALA A 321 15.57 -9.21 13.72
C ALA A 321 14.35 -9.94 13.10
N GLU A 322 13.72 -10.86 13.83
CA GLU A 322 12.52 -11.57 13.40
C GLU A 322 11.33 -10.61 13.17
N LEU A 323 11.12 -9.66 14.07
CA LEU A 323 10.11 -8.63 13.96
C LEU A 323 10.38 -7.72 12.75
N ALA A 324 11.63 -7.29 12.57
CA ALA A 324 12.04 -6.44 11.46
C ALA A 324 11.91 -7.13 10.09
N ALA A 325 12.14 -8.43 10.00
CA ALA A 325 11.93 -9.19 8.77
C ALA A 325 10.45 -9.18 8.33
N LEU A 326 9.52 -9.33 9.28
CA LEU A 326 8.09 -9.23 9.01
C LEU A 326 7.69 -7.79 8.63
N ALA A 327 8.19 -6.79 9.36
CA ALA A 327 7.97 -5.38 9.08
C ALA A 327 8.48 -4.97 7.69
N TYR A 328 9.65 -5.48 7.27
CA TYR A 328 10.24 -5.25 5.96
C TYR A 328 9.29 -5.61 4.82
N ARG A 329 8.70 -6.81 4.89
CA ARG A 329 7.75 -7.32 3.89
C ARG A 329 6.51 -6.44 3.82
N GLN A 330 5.91 -6.15 4.97
CA GLN A 330 4.67 -5.39 5.07
C GLN A 330 4.85 -3.94 4.62
N CYS A 331 5.92 -3.29 5.02
CA CYS A 331 6.16 -1.88 4.72
C CYS A 331 6.30 -1.63 3.21
N PHE A 332 7.12 -2.42 2.50
CA PHE A 332 7.24 -2.27 1.05
C PHE A 332 5.96 -2.66 0.30
N ALA A 333 5.21 -3.65 0.78
CA ALA A 333 3.96 -4.08 0.18
C ALA A 333 2.78 -3.11 0.44
N ALA A 334 2.95 -2.10 1.28
CA ALA A 334 1.89 -1.13 1.57
C ALA A 334 1.96 0.12 0.67
N GLY A 335 2.68 0.06 -0.44
CA GLY A 335 2.78 1.14 -1.41
C GLY A 335 3.11 0.64 -2.81
N LYS A 336 3.04 1.54 -3.78
CA LYS A 336 3.26 1.23 -5.20
C LYS A 336 4.31 2.15 -5.81
N PHE A 337 5.27 1.57 -6.54
CA PHE A 337 6.23 2.32 -7.35
C PHE A 337 5.70 2.51 -8.77
N VAL A 338 5.65 3.74 -9.23
CA VAL A 338 5.25 4.14 -10.59
C VAL A 338 6.33 5.00 -11.23
N ALA A 339 6.25 5.16 -12.55
CA ALA A 339 7.16 6.04 -13.28
C ALA A 339 6.51 7.39 -13.53
N ASP A 340 7.26 8.46 -13.25
CA ASP A 340 6.94 9.80 -13.72
C ASP A 340 7.21 9.96 -15.23
N ALA A 341 6.76 11.06 -15.80
CA ALA A 341 6.93 11.37 -17.23
C ALA A 341 8.40 11.33 -17.70
N ASN A 342 9.36 11.69 -16.83
CA ASN A 342 10.79 11.62 -17.10
C ASN A 342 11.43 10.26 -16.77
N GLY A 343 10.64 9.25 -16.41
CA GLY A 343 11.09 7.91 -16.06
C GLY A 343 11.65 7.75 -14.64
N GLN A 344 11.50 8.74 -13.77
CA GLN A 344 11.91 8.61 -12.37
C GLN A 344 10.91 7.84 -11.52
N PRO A 345 11.37 7.14 -10.45
CA PRO A 345 10.46 6.44 -9.57
C PRO A 345 9.69 7.41 -8.67
N LEU A 346 8.39 7.25 -8.61
CA LEU A 346 7.52 7.80 -7.57
C LEU A 346 6.91 6.64 -6.78
N GLN A 347 6.84 6.78 -5.47
CA GLN A 347 6.21 5.81 -4.58
C GLN A 347 5.01 6.44 -3.89
N PHE A 348 3.91 5.72 -3.86
CA PHE A 348 2.69 6.12 -3.18
C PHE A 348 2.32 5.05 -2.16
N CYS A 349 2.46 5.38 -0.88
CA CYS A 349 1.98 4.52 0.19
C CYS A 349 0.47 4.64 0.34
N LYS A 350 -0.16 3.56 0.79
CA LYS A 350 -1.58 3.51 1.13
C LYS A 350 -1.74 3.40 2.64
N GLU A 351 -2.62 4.20 3.19
CA GLU A 351 -3.06 4.07 4.57
C GLU A 351 -4.07 2.93 4.68
N ASN A 352 -3.57 1.70 4.75
CA ASN A 352 -4.37 0.49 4.80
C ASN A 352 -5.16 0.38 6.10
N HIS A 353 -6.41 -0.08 6.01
CA HIS A 353 -7.29 -0.39 7.12
C HIS A 353 -7.47 0.79 8.11
N SER A 354 -7.65 1.98 7.54
CA SER A 354 -7.90 3.23 8.25
C SER A 354 -8.89 4.07 7.44
N ASN A 355 -8.43 5.12 6.73
CA ASN A 355 -9.25 5.96 5.85
C ASN A 355 -8.96 5.74 4.35
N GLY A 356 -7.93 4.97 4.03
CA GLY A 356 -7.53 4.69 2.65
C GLY A 356 -6.86 5.85 1.94
N CYS A 357 -6.35 6.85 2.64
CA CYS A 357 -5.59 7.95 2.04
C CYS A 357 -4.33 7.45 1.34
N ILE A 358 -3.85 8.22 0.35
CA ILE A 358 -2.65 7.96 -0.43
C ILE A 358 -1.59 9.01 -0.16
N GLY A 359 -0.35 8.58 0.09
CA GLY A 359 0.77 9.51 0.32
C GLY A 359 0.57 10.36 1.58
N THR A 360 0.06 9.76 2.64
CA THR A 360 -0.25 10.42 3.91
C THR A 360 1.03 10.70 4.69
N SER A 361 1.23 11.95 5.13
CA SER A 361 2.46 12.41 5.77
C SER A 361 2.71 11.75 7.12
N ASP A 362 1.72 11.65 7.98
CA ASP A 362 1.83 10.99 9.28
C ASP A 362 1.92 9.46 9.18
N VAL A 363 1.70 8.88 7.99
CA VAL A 363 1.93 7.47 7.67
C VAL A 363 3.32 7.23 7.10
N PHE A 364 3.78 8.06 6.14
CA PHE A 364 5.13 7.87 5.62
C PHE A 364 6.23 8.38 6.59
N TYR A 365 5.92 9.23 7.54
CA TYR A 365 6.87 9.65 8.56
C TYR A 365 7.37 8.47 9.43
N PRO A 366 6.51 7.65 10.04
CA PRO A 366 6.97 6.42 10.69
C PRO A 366 7.47 5.36 9.72
N MET A 367 7.03 5.31 8.47
CA MET A 367 7.55 4.43 7.43
C MET A 367 9.02 4.74 7.06
N ALA A 368 9.39 6.00 7.11
CA ALA A 368 10.61 6.54 6.54
C ALA A 368 11.92 5.86 6.98
N PRO A 369 12.13 5.42 8.24
CA PRO A 369 13.38 4.77 8.63
C PRO A 369 13.78 3.60 7.73
N GLN A 370 12.83 2.76 7.28
CA GLN A 370 13.13 1.68 6.33
C GLN A 370 13.61 2.23 4.98
N PHE A 371 12.93 3.23 4.44
CA PHE A 371 13.27 3.83 3.15
C PHE A 371 14.60 4.61 3.21
N LEU A 372 14.86 5.33 4.29
CA LEU A 372 16.11 6.03 4.54
C LEU A 372 17.30 5.07 4.65
N LEU A 373 17.12 3.93 5.31
CA LEU A 373 18.18 2.92 5.44
C LEU A 373 18.66 2.45 4.07
N PHE A 374 17.74 2.21 3.14
CA PHE A 374 18.05 1.55 1.87
C PHE A 374 18.42 2.49 0.71
N GLY A 375 18.38 3.80 0.91
CA GLY A 375 19.03 4.71 -0.01
C GLY A 375 18.19 5.90 -0.46
N PRO A 376 18.86 6.85 -1.13
CA PRO A 376 18.26 8.13 -1.49
C PRO A 376 17.13 8.00 -2.51
N SER A 377 17.20 7.06 -3.46
CA SER A 377 16.17 6.96 -4.50
C SER A 377 14.84 6.45 -3.94
N VAL A 378 14.85 5.44 -3.05
CA VAL A 378 13.63 4.98 -2.41
C VAL A 378 13.07 6.03 -1.45
N ALA A 379 13.92 6.74 -0.70
CA ALA A 379 13.48 7.83 0.19
C ALA A 379 12.89 9.01 -0.57
N LYS A 380 13.53 9.47 -1.63
CA LYS A 380 13.01 10.58 -2.46
C LYS A 380 11.74 10.22 -3.21
N SER A 381 11.57 8.95 -3.59
CA SER A 381 10.43 8.53 -4.41
C SER A 381 9.07 8.81 -3.77
N PHE A 382 8.94 8.72 -2.44
CA PHE A 382 7.69 9.07 -1.76
C PHE A 382 7.60 10.55 -1.39
N LEU A 383 8.73 11.23 -1.22
CA LEU A 383 8.75 12.67 -0.90
C LEU A 383 8.41 13.54 -2.11
N VAL A 384 8.91 13.19 -3.30
CA VAL A 384 8.70 14.01 -4.51
C VAL A 384 7.23 14.27 -4.81
N PRO A 385 6.33 13.29 -4.90
CA PRO A 385 4.93 13.58 -5.23
C PRO A 385 4.24 14.46 -4.18
N PHE A 386 4.60 14.27 -2.92
CA PHE A 386 4.08 15.07 -1.81
C PHE A 386 4.60 16.52 -1.86
N MET A 387 5.90 16.71 -2.01
CA MET A 387 6.54 18.03 -2.07
C MET A 387 6.08 18.82 -3.30
N ASN A 388 5.90 18.16 -4.45
CA ASN A 388 5.36 18.79 -5.65
C ASN A 388 3.93 19.27 -5.43
N TYR A 389 3.08 18.48 -4.77
CA TYR A 389 1.72 18.90 -4.43
C TYR A 389 1.73 20.08 -3.45
N ALA A 390 2.52 20.00 -2.38
CA ALA A 390 2.65 21.05 -1.38
C ALA A 390 3.20 22.38 -1.95
N ALA A 391 4.04 22.32 -2.99
CA ALA A 391 4.60 23.48 -3.68
C ALA A 391 3.72 23.99 -4.84
N SER A 392 2.62 23.31 -5.16
CA SER A 392 1.71 23.74 -6.22
C SER A 392 0.77 24.86 -5.75
N ASP A 393 0.15 25.57 -6.71
CA ASP A 393 -0.85 26.62 -6.44
C ASP A 393 -2.14 26.08 -5.77
N ARG A 394 -2.28 24.77 -5.68
CA ARG A 394 -3.43 24.10 -5.04
C ARG A 394 -3.33 24.17 -3.52
N TRP A 395 -2.13 24.00 -2.94
CA TRP A 395 -1.94 24.05 -1.50
C TRP A 395 -1.59 25.48 -1.04
N LYS A 396 -2.56 26.16 -0.46
CA LYS A 396 -2.45 27.59 -0.11
C LYS A 396 -2.10 27.83 1.36
N PHE A 397 -2.22 26.84 2.21
CA PHE A 397 -1.97 26.98 3.65
C PHE A 397 -0.49 27.16 3.99
N PRO A 398 -0.16 27.78 5.14
CA PRO A 398 1.22 28.03 5.55
C PRO A 398 1.95 26.80 6.10
N PHE A 399 1.28 25.68 6.25
CA PHE A 399 1.77 24.41 6.79
C PHE A 399 1.71 23.28 5.74
N ALA A 400 2.26 22.11 6.05
CA ALA A 400 2.28 20.97 5.15
C ALA A 400 0.91 20.28 5.06
N PRO A 401 0.54 19.72 3.88
CA PRO A 401 -0.68 18.93 3.72
C PRO A 401 -0.61 17.59 4.49
N HIS A 402 -1.77 16.97 4.71
CA HIS A 402 -1.87 15.65 5.33
C HIS A 402 -1.68 14.52 4.30
N ASP A 403 -2.37 14.54 3.17
CA ASP A 403 -2.38 13.47 2.16
C ASP A 403 -2.45 14.00 0.74
N LEU A 404 -2.42 13.10 -0.22
CA LEU A 404 -2.54 13.40 -1.66
C LEU A 404 -3.90 13.00 -2.25
N GLY A 405 -4.81 12.41 -1.47
CA GLY A 405 -6.10 11.93 -1.92
C GLY A 405 -6.49 10.58 -1.34
N THR A 406 -7.33 9.83 -2.06
CA THR A 406 -7.77 8.49 -1.70
C THR A 406 -7.19 7.46 -2.67
N TYR A 407 -6.53 6.40 -2.16
CA TYR A 407 -5.86 5.39 -2.98
C TYR A 407 -6.82 4.72 -3.98
N PRO A 408 -6.46 4.55 -5.26
CA PRO A 408 -5.17 4.84 -5.90
C PRO A 408 -5.09 6.23 -6.59
N LYS A 409 -5.91 7.21 -6.20
CA LYS A 409 -6.01 8.54 -6.83
C LYS A 409 -5.39 9.62 -5.96
N ALA A 410 -4.17 10.06 -6.32
CA ALA A 410 -3.44 11.14 -5.68
C ALA A 410 -3.75 12.48 -6.37
N ASN A 411 -4.98 12.97 -6.20
CA ASN A 411 -5.51 14.14 -6.93
C ASN A 411 -5.78 15.35 -6.01
N GLY A 412 -5.21 15.42 -4.82
CA GLY A 412 -5.33 16.48 -3.83
C GLY A 412 -5.89 15.98 -2.50
N GLN A 413 -5.53 16.65 -1.42
CA GLN A 413 -5.88 16.28 -0.06
C GLN A 413 -7.40 16.12 0.14
N VAL A 414 -7.76 15.05 0.86
CA VAL A 414 -9.16 14.74 1.21
C VAL A 414 -9.42 14.83 2.71
N TYR A 415 -8.40 14.66 3.55
CA TYR A 415 -8.54 14.67 5.01
C TYR A 415 -8.85 16.07 5.55
N GLY A 416 -9.56 16.14 6.69
CA GLY A 416 -9.92 17.39 7.34
C GLY A 416 -10.70 18.33 6.40
N GLY A 417 -10.36 19.62 6.42
CA GLY A 417 -10.92 20.62 5.52
C GLY A 417 -10.46 20.53 4.05
N GLY A 418 -9.65 19.52 3.71
CA GLY A 418 -9.09 19.35 2.37
C GLY A 418 -8.27 20.55 1.92
N GLU A 419 -8.46 21.00 0.68
CA GLU A 419 -7.80 22.20 0.11
C GLU A 419 -8.55 23.52 0.42
N ARG A 420 -9.62 23.45 1.22
CA ARG A 420 -10.58 24.58 1.34
C ARG A 420 -10.53 25.30 2.67
N THR A 421 -10.37 24.57 3.78
CA THR A 421 -10.40 25.15 5.14
C THR A 421 -9.31 24.55 6.02
N GLU A 422 -8.96 25.24 7.10
CA GLU A 422 -8.02 24.77 8.13
C GLU A 422 -8.70 23.82 9.16
N GLU A 423 -9.98 23.55 9.00
CA GLU A 423 -10.73 22.71 9.93
C GLU A 423 -10.18 21.27 9.93
N ASN A 424 -9.93 20.71 11.11
CA ASN A 424 -9.39 19.38 11.33
C ASN A 424 -8.06 19.09 10.58
N GLN A 425 -7.28 20.11 10.26
CA GLN A 425 -5.93 19.95 9.75
C GLN A 425 -4.96 19.57 10.89
N MET A 426 -3.77 19.07 10.51
CA MET A 426 -2.71 18.66 11.44
C MET A 426 -1.42 19.47 11.20
N PRO A 427 -1.47 20.79 11.37
CA PRO A 427 -0.47 21.71 10.81
C PRO A 427 0.94 21.55 11.42
N VAL A 428 1.07 21.42 12.73
CA VAL A 428 2.37 21.23 13.39
C VAL A 428 2.93 19.85 13.14
N GLU A 429 2.07 18.83 13.15
CA GLU A 429 2.40 17.43 12.88
C GLU A 429 3.07 17.29 11.50
N GLU A 430 2.35 17.66 10.44
CA GLU A 430 2.79 17.42 9.09
C GLU A 430 4.02 18.25 8.70
N THR A 431 4.04 19.51 9.17
CA THR A 431 5.16 20.42 8.93
C THR A 431 6.45 19.92 9.58
N GLY A 432 6.35 19.42 10.83
CA GLY A 432 7.47 18.79 11.54
C GLY A 432 7.98 17.54 10.82
N ASN A 433 7.08 16.68 10.35
CA ASN A 433 7.41 15.48 9.59
C ASN A 433 8.32 15.80 8.40
N LEU A 434 7.91 16.76 7.57
CA LEU A 434 8.62 17.05 6.33
C LEU A 434 9.98 17.72 6.56
N LEU A 435 10.09 18.67 7.49
CA LEU A 435 11.39 19.30 7.80
C LEU A 435 12.41 18.27 8.32
N ILE A 436 11.96 17.34 9.17
CA ILE A 436 12.80 16.24 9.67
C ILE A 436 13.24 15.32 8.54
N LEU A 437 12.31 14.87 7.71
CA LEU A 437 12.63 13.93 6.64
C LEU A 437 13.51 14.52 5.56
N MET A 438 13.33 15.80 5.21
CA MET A 438 14.20 16.50 4.26
C MET A 438 15.63 16.64 4.80
N ALA A 439 15.80 16.87 6.10
CA ALA A 439 17.12 16.86 6.74
C ALA A 439 17.73 15.47 6.81
N ALA A 440 16.92 14.42 7.02
CA ALA A 440 17.40 13.05 7.02
C ALA A 440 17.92 12.62 5.64
N VAL A 441 17.23 12.98 4.55
CA VAL A 441 17.72 12.77 3.19
C VAL A 441 19.03 13.54 2.95
N ALA A 442 19.07 14.82 3.34
CA ALA A 442 20.29 15.63 3.19
C ALA A 442 21.49 15.05 3.96
N GLN A 443 21.26 14.55 5.18
CA GLN A 443 22.31 13.87 5.97
C GLN A 443 22.80 12.59 5.28
N MET A 444 21.90 11.78 4.73
CA MET A 444 22.22 10.55 4.03
C MET A 444 23.06 10.82 2.78
N GLU A 445 22.71 11.86 1.99
CA GLU A 445 23.42 12.27 0.78
C GLU A 445 24.69 13.09 1.04
N GLY A 446 24.82 13.66 2.25
CA GLY A 446 25.92 14.59 2.60
C GLY A 446 25.78 15.99 1.98
N ASN A 447 24.62 16.32 1.42
CA ASN A 447 24.34 17.64 0.83
C ASN A 447 22.83 17.95 0.86
N ALA A 448 22.48 19.23 0.74
CA ALA A 448 21.11 19.72 0.73
C ALA A 448 20.53 19.94 -0.68
N GLY A 449 21.09 19.28 -1.71
CA GLY A 449 20.66 19.48 -3.11
C GLY A 449 19.20 19.17 -3.33
N PHE A 450 18.69 18.07 -2.79
CA PHE A 450 17.28 17.71 -2.88
C PHE A 450 16.36 18.70 -2.15
N ALA A 451 16.71 19.09 -0.92
CA ALA A 451 15.96 20.07 -0.15
C ALA A 451 15.92 21.44 -0.86
N SER A 452 16.99 21.80 -1.57
CA SER A 452 17.07 23.05 -2.32
C SER A 452 16.05 23.19 -3.45
N LEU A 453 15.53 22.08 -3.98
CA LEU A 453 14.46 22.09 -4.99
C LEU A 453 13.14 22.68 -4.44
N TYR A 454 12.94 22.59 -3.14
CA TYR A 454 11.70 23.00 -2.46
C TYR A 454 11.96 24.08 -1.40
N TRP A 455 13.05 24.85 -1.55
CA TRP A 455 13.53 25.74 -0.50
C TRP A 455 12.49 26.78 -0.02
N PRO A 456 11.76 27.49 -0.91
CA PRO A 456 10.73 28.44 -0.47
C PRO A 456 9.64 27.79 0.39
N GLN A 457 9.30 26.53 0.10
CA GLN A 457 8.32 25.79 0.87
C GLN A 457 8.86 25.44 2.27
N LEU A 458 10.13 25.02 2.37
CA LEU A 458 10.77 24.68 3.65
C LEU A 458 10.95 25.91 4.54
N GLU A 459 11.29 27.07 3.96
CA GLU A 459 11.35 28.36 4.69
C GLU A 459 9.97 28.73 5.27
N LYS A 460 8.91 28.66 4.44
CA LYS A 460 7.53 28.92 4.87
C LYS A 460 7.13 28.02 6.04
N TRP A 461 7.47 26.75 5.98
CA TRP A 461 7.18 25.78 7.03
C TRP A 461 7.99 25.99 8.31
N ALA A 462 9.25 26.39 8.19
CA ALA A 462 10.07 26.75 9.35
C ALA A 462 9.53 27.98 10.08
N GLU A 463 9.08 29.00 9.34
CA GLU A 463 8.40 30.16 9.94
C GLU A 463 7.08 29.77 10.63
N TYR A 464 6.32 28.85 10.05
CA TYR A 464 5.11 28.33 10.69
C TYR A 464 5.43 27.66 12.05
N LEU A 465 6.42 26.75 12.09
CA LEU A 465 6.82 26.10 13.34
C LEU A 465 7.44 27.07 14.36
N LYS A 466 8.15 28.12 13.90
CA LYS A 466 8.65 29.19 14.75
C LYS A 466 7.51 29.90 15.49
N ALA A 467 6.39 30.13 14.81
CA ALA A 467 5.24 30.84 15.36
C ALA A 467 4.30 29.93 16.19
N LYS A 468 4.10 28.67 15.78
CA LYS A 468 3.03 27.80 16.27
C LYS A 468 3.51 26.47 16.87
N GLY A 469 4.80 26.10 16.72
CA GLY A 469 5.26 24.74 17.01
C GLY A 469 5.54 24.45 18.47
N PHE A 470 5.91 25.46 19.30
CA PHE A 470 6.30 25.23 20.68
C PHE A 470 5.11 24.77 21.56
N ASP A 471 4.00 25.46 21.46
CA ASP A 471 2.78 25.13 22.20
C ASP A 471 1.63 24.91 21.19
N PRO A 472 1.49 23.68 20.69
CA PRO A 472 0.54 23.39 19.64
C PRO A 472 -0.92 23.61 20.07
N GLU A 473 -1.69 24.29 19.22
CA GLU A 473 -3.13 24.45 19.38
C GLU A 473 -3.87 23.11 19.34
N ASN A 474 -5.16 23.11 19.61
CA ASN A 474 -5.99 21.89 19.59
C ASN A 474 -6.04 21.28 18.17
N GLN A 475 -5.28 20.22 17.97
CA GLN A 475 -5.16 19.50 16.70
C GLN A 475 -4.97 17.99 16.93
N LEU A 476 -5.14 17.20 15.89
CA LEU A 476 -4.69 15.82 15.87
C LEU A 476 -3.17 15.77 15.63
N CYS A 477 -2.58 14.63 15.90
CA CYS A 477 -1.21 14.26 15.54
C CYS A 477 -1.21 12.80 15.09
N THR A 478 -0.06 12.16 14.86
CA THR A 478 0.01 10.72 14.52
C THR A 478 -0.67 9.80 15.54
N ASP A 479 -1.10 10.35 16.66
CA ASP A 479 -1.93 9.70 17.67
C ASP A 479 -3.40 10.10 17.51
N ASP A 480 -3.86 10.33 16.28
CA ASP A 480 -5.19 10.83 15.92
C ASP A 480 -6.33 10.00 16.52
N PHE A 481 -6.14 8.68 16.60
CA PHE A 481 -7.03 7.74 17.27
C PHE A 481 -7.20 8.01 18.79
N ALA A 482 -6.29 8.78 19.39
CA ALA A 482 -6.37 9.22 20.78
C ALA A 482 -7.12 10.57 20.93
N GLY A 483 -7.53 11.20 19.83
CA GLY A 483 -8.30 12.43 19.75
C GLY A 483 -7.46 13.71 19.78
N HIS A 484 -8.13 14.84 19.53
CA HIS A 484 -7.54 16.17 19.55
C HIS A 484 -6.94 16.50 20.93
N LEU A 485 -5.79 17.13 20.93
CA LEU A 485 -5.11 17.57 22.15
C LEU A 485 -4.33 18.86 21.89
N ALA A 486 -4.67 19.92 22.64
CA ALA A 486 -3.87 21.12 22.73
C ALA A 486 -2.69 20.91 23.68
N HIS A 487 -1.68 21.74 23.58
CA HIS A 487 -0.50 21.78 24.46
C HIS A 487 0.30 20.47 24.48
N ASN A 488 0.26 19.68 23.39
CA ASN A 488 0.86 18.36 23.30
C ASN A 488 2.40 18.44 23.34
N VAL A 489 2.98 17.88 24.40
CA VAL A 489 4.42 17.93 24.68
C VAL A 489 5.24 17.14 23.66
N ASN A 490 4.76 15.98 23.19
CA ASN A 490 5.49 15.20 22.19
C ASN A 490 5.39 15.82 20.77
N LEU A 491 4.28 16.49 20.45
CA LEU A 491 4.14 17.26 19.22
C LEU A 491 5.04 18.50 19.21
N SER A 492 5.16 19.19 20.37
CA SER A 492 6.15 20.26 20.57
C SER A 492 7.59 19.77 20.35
N ALA A 493 7.95 18.58 20.86
CA ALA A 493 9.26 17.99 20.61
C ALA A 493 9.52 17.75 19.11
N LYS A 494 8.51 17.32 18.35
CA LYS A 494 8.59 17.19 16.87
C LYS A 494 8.90 18.56 16.23
N ALA A 495 8.17 19.60 16.59
CA ALA A 495 8.39 20.95 16.07
C ALA A 495 9.79 21.46 16.35
N ILE A 496 10.31 21.22 17.57
CA ILE A 496 11.68 21.59 17.96
C ILE A 496 12.71 20.84 17.11
N CYS A 497 12.54 19.53 16.93
CA CYS A 497 13.39 18.74 16.01
C CYS A 497 13.27 19.23 14.56
N GLY A 498 12.08 19.64 14.11
CA GLY A 498 11.84 20.24 12.79
C GLY A 498 12.62 21.55 12.58
N LEU A 499 12.60 22.46 13.55
CA LEU A 499 13.38 23.70 13.53
C LEU A 499 14.89 23.43 13.52
N GLY A 500 15.37 22.51 14.35
CA GLY A 500 16.77 22.07 14.35
C GLY A 500 17.17 21.43 13.01
N SER A 501 16.27 20.68 12.39
CA SER A 501 16.44 20.08 11.06
C SER A 501 16.57 21.15 9.98
N PHE A 502 15.74 22.18 10.02
CA PHE A 502 15.83 23.32 9.11
C PHE A 502 17.15 24.09 9.29
N ALA A 503 17.57 24.34 10.52
CA ALA A 503 18.87 24.95 10.83
C ALA A 503 20.04 24.13 10.22
N LYS A 504 19.96 22.80 10.31
CA LYS A 504 20.93 21.90 9.69
C LYS A 504 20.94 22.03 8.17
N LEU A 505 19.77 22.08 7.52
CA LEU A 505 19.66 22.30 6.08
C LEU A 505 20.24 23.66 5.65
N CYS A 506 19.97 24.74 6.40
CA CYS A 506 20.58 26.06 6.18
C CYS A 506 22.11 26.00 6.22
N ARG A 507 22.68 25.31 7.23
CA ARG A 507 24.14 25.13 7.35
C ARG A 507 24.72 24.37 6.15
N MET A 508 24.07 23.29 5.71
CA MET A 508 24.50 22.50 4.55
C MET A 508 24.40 23.30 3.23
N ARG A 509 23.60 24.32 3.17
CA ARG A 509 23.49 25.27 2.06
C ARG A 509 24.44 26.46 2.17
N GLY A 510 25.21 26.59 3.25
CA GLY A 510 26.09 27.76 3.50
C GLY A 510 25.35 29.01 3.99
N GLN A 511 24.10 28.91 4.40
CA GLN A 511 23.29 30.01 4.95
C GLN A 511 23.53 30.13 6.46
N GLN A 512 24.74 30.48 6.86
CA GLN A 512 25.20 30.40 8.25
C GLN A 512 24.37 31.25 9.22
N ALA A 513 24.03 32.47 8.86
CA ALA A 513 23.24 33.38 9.73
C ALA A 513 21.86 32.80 10.04
N GLN A 514 21.16 32.27 9.03
CA GLN A 514 19.86 31.62 9.20
C GLN A 514 19.97 30.32 9.97
N ALA A 515 21.04 29.54 9.73
CA ALA A 515 21.33 28.35 10.51
C ALA A 515 21.50 28.62 12.00
N ASP A 516 22.25 29.67 12.34
CA ASP A 516 22.49 30.03 13.73
C ASP A 516 21.22 30.57 14.41
N GLU A 517 20.41 31.37 13.71
CA GLU A 517 19.11 31.85 14.18
C GLU A 517 18.17 30.70 14.56
N TYR A 518 17.90 29.80 13.61
CA TYR A 518 16.97 28.70 13.86
C TYR A 518 17.50 27.66 14.84
N PHE A 519 18.81 27.46 14.88
CA PHE A 519 19.41 26.57 15.86
C PHE A 519 19.32 27.15 17.28
N ALA A 520 19.58 28.45 17.46
CA ALA A 520 19.41 29.14 18.74
C ALA A 520 17.94 29.08 19.21
N LEU A 521 16.99 29.27 18.29
CA LEU A 521 15.56 29.18 18.59
C LEU A 521 15.19 27.74 19.00
N ALA A 522 15.64 26.72 18.28
CA ALA A 522 15.36 25.32 18.61
C ALA A 522 15.93 24.96 20.00
N ARG A 523 17.14 25.43 20.34
CA ARG A 523 17.73 25.24 21.67
C ARG A 523 16.93 25.97 22.76
N GLN A 524 16.49 27.18 22.50
CA GLN A 524 15.64 27.93 23.44
C GLN A 524 14.34 27.19 23.70
N PHE A 525 13.70 26.68 22.65
CA PHE A 525 12.47 25.89 22.77
C PHE A 525 12.71 24.59 23.52
N ALA A 526 13.81 23.89 23.26
CA ALA A 526 14.16 22.67 23.98
C ALA A 526 14.37 22.92 25.50
N GLN A 527 15.04 24.02 25.87
CA GLN A 527 15.22 24.41 27.28
C GLN A 527 13.89 24.74 27.96
N ARG A 528 13.02 25.49 27.28
CA ARG A 528 11.66 25.76 27.77
C ARG A 528 10.86 24.49 27.91
N TRP A 529 10.90 23.59 26.92
CA TRP A 529 10.21 22.31 26.91
C TRP A 529 10.60 21.46 28.13
N ILE A 530 11.91 21.36 28.41
CA ILE A 530 12.42 20.61 29.56
C ILE A 530 11.86 21.17 30.86
N LYS A 531 11.81 22.51 31.02
CA LYS A 531 11.32 23.17 32.21
C LYS A 531 9.78 23.07 32.36
N GLU A 532 9.05 23.33 31.28
CA GLU A 532 7.58 23.48 31.34
C GLU A 532 6.85 22.11 31.30
N ALA A 533 7.46 21.11 30.70
CA ALA A 533 6.92 19.76 30.67
C ALA A 533 7.34 18.88 31.88
N ASP A 534 8.29 19.34 32.70
CA ASP A 534 8.77 18.56 33.85
C ASP A 534 7.65 18.22 34.83
N ASP A 535 7.60 16.96 35.25
CA ASP A 535 6.63 16.44 36.21
C ASP A 535 7.29 15.40 37.15
N GLY A 536 8.48 15.75 37.67
CA GLY A 536 9.26 14.91 38.58
C GLY A 536 9.93 13.73 37.90
N GLU A 537 9.37 12.54 37.97
CA GLU A 537 9.96 11.32 37.40
C GLU A 537 9.77 11.20 35.86
N LYS A 538 8.99 12.08 35.25
CA LYS A 538 8.56 11.99 33.84
C LYS A 538 8.33 13.37 33.24
N PHE A 539 8.07 13.44 31.92
CA PHE A 539 7.53 14.62 31.26
C PHE A 539 6.04 14.42 30.94
N ARG A 540 5.27 15.50 31.00
CA ARG A 540 3.80 15.51 30.81
C ARG A 540 3.39 15.08 29.42
N LEU A 541 2.13 14.67 29.26
CA LEU A 541 1.45 14.50 27.98
C LEU A 541 1.16 15.87 27.33
N ALA A 542 0.65 16.81 28.11
CA ALA A 542 0.38 18.18 27.70
C ALA A 542 0.91 19.16 28.75
N PHE A 543 1.40 20.33 28.33
CA PHE A 543 2.03 21.32 29.24
C PHE A 543 1.14 21.73 30.39
N ASP A 544 -0.17 21.83 30.16
CA ASP A 544 -1.18 22.25 31.15
C ASP A 544 -1.75 21.10 32.00
N LYS A 545 -1.27 19.84 31.82
CA LYS A 545 -1.83 18.66 32.49
C LYS A 545 -0.81 17.95 33.39
N PRO A 546 -0.59 18.41 34.62
CA PRO A 546 0.30 17.72 35.57
C PRO A 546 -0.24 16.30 35.89
N GLY A 547 0.65 15.39 36.27
CA GLY A 547 0.34 13.99 36.56
C GLY A 547 0.22 13.09 35.32
N THR A 548 0.16 13.67 34.11
CA THR A 548 0.06 12.93 32.85
C THR A 548 1.42 12.54 32.28
N TRP A 549 1.44 11.62 31.30
CA TRP A 549 2.63 11.21 30.57
C TRP A 549 2.28 10.65 29.18
N SER A 550 3.23 10.65 28.27
CA SER A 550 3.15 9.98 26.96
C SER A 550 4.52 9.50 26.51
N GLN A 551 4.56 8.60 25.53
CA GLN A 551 5.82 8.29 24.85
C GLN A 551 6.36 9.52 24.12
N LYS A 552 7.67 9.78 24.26
CA LYS A 552 8.36 10.92 23.61
C LYS A 552 9.13 10.47 22.37
N TYR A 553 8.50 9.63 21.56
CA TYR A 553 9.12 8.97 20.40
C TYR A 553 9.73 9.95 19.37
N ASN A 554 9.22 11.16 19.24
CA ASN A 554 9.78 12.15 18.31
C ASN A 554 11.22 12.60 18.63
N LEU A 555 11.66 12.41 19.88
CA LEU A 555 13.02 12.77 20.31
C LEU A 555 14.14 11.96 19.61
N ILE A 556 13.82 10.83 18.97
CA ILE A 556 14.83 10.03 18.26
C ILE A 556 15.55 10.85 17.17
N TRP A 557 14.84 11.78 16.53
CA TRP A 557 15.39 12.57 15.45
C TRP A 557 16.47 13.57 15.90
N ASP A 558 16.41 14.00 17.16
CA ASP A 558 17.49 14.79 17.76
C ASP A 558 18.82 14.04 17.69
N LYS A 559 18.81 12.75 17.99
CA LYS A 559 20.02 11.90 18.00
C LYS A 559 20.39 11.39 16.60
N ILE A 560 19.43 10.88 15.83
CA ILE A 560 19.69 10.37 14.48
C ILE A 560 20.29 11.47 13.60
N LEU A 561 19.79 12.68 13.71
CA LEU A 561 20.28 13.82 12.91
C LEU A 561 21.46 14.57 13.54
N GLY A 562 21.81 14.23 14.80
CA GLY A 562 22.90 14.91 15.55
C GLY A 562 22.62 16.40 15.73
N LEU A 563 21.42 16.74 16.20
CA LEU A 563 21.00 18.12 16.45
C LEU A 563 21.49 18.59 17.84
N ASP A 564 21.58 17.65 18.81
CA ASP A 564 22.03 17.90 20.18
C ASP A 564 21.24 19.02 20.91
N LEU A 565 19.91 18.99 20.73
CA LEU A 565 18.97 19.94 21.34
C LEU A 565 18.57 19.50 22.76
N PHE A 566 18.42 18.19 22.97
CA PHE A 566 17.98 17.62 24.24
C PHE A 566 19.11 16.85 24.93
N PRO A 567 19.41 17.16 26.21
CA PRO A 567 20.42 16.41 26.96
C PRO A 567 20.01 14.97 27.20
N ALA A 568 20.97 14.07 27.34
CA ALA A 568 20.73 12.63 27.51
C ALA A 568 19.87 12.28 28.74
N GLU A 569 19.83 13.17 29.73
CA GLU A 569 19.01 13.05 30.94
C GLU A 569 17.53 12.95 30.63
N VAL A 570 17.06 13.66 29.61
CA VAL A 570 15.65 13.59 29.17
C VAL A 570 15.28 12.16 28.78
N ALA A 571 16.09 11.54 27.94
CA ALA A 571 15.87 10.16 27.49
C ALA A 571 15.98 9.16 28.66
N ARG A 572 16.98 9.32 29.54
CA ARG A 572 17.16 8.44 30.73
C ARG A 572 15.99 8.55 31.70
N LYS A 573 15.52 9.76 31.98
CA LYS A 573 14.37 10.01 32.84
C LYS A 573 13.11 9.33 32.35
N GLU A 574 12.77 9.54 31.06
CA GLU A 574 11.62 8.93 30.41
C GLU A 574 11.73 7.40 30.40
N MET A 575 12.88 6.84 30.01
CA MET A 575 13.08 5.41 29.94
C MET A 575 12.94 4.73 31.34
N ALA A 576 13.50 5.35 32.36
CA ALA A 576 13.34 4.85 33.73
C ALA A 576 11.86 4.80 34.18
N PHE A 577 11.07 5.79 33.75
CA PHE A 577 9.63 5.81 34.00
C PHE A 577 8.88 4.80 33.13
N TYR A 578 9.17 4.70 31.86
CA TYR A 578 8.50 3.78 30.92
C TYR A 578 8.63 2.32 31.34
N ARG A 579 9.81 1.91 31.83
CA ARG A 579 10.03 0.56 32.35
C ARG A 579 9.17 0.22 33.57
N LYS A 580 8.74 1.23 34.36
CA LYS A 580 7.83 1.03 35.51
C LYS A 580 6.37 0.86 35.08
N VAL A 581 5.96 1.50 33.98
CA VAL A 581 4.54 1.60 33.58
C VAL A 581 4.15 0.73 32.41
N GLN A 582 5.11 0.05 31.73
CA GLN A 582 4.78 -0.85 30.64
C GLN A 582 3.96 -2.06 31.09
N ASN A 583 3.09 -2.55 30.23
CA ASN A 583 2.27 -3.73 30.45
C ASN A 583 2.92 -4.99 29.86
N ARG A 584 2.25 -6.15 29.99
CA ARG A 584 2.72 -7.44 29.47
C ARG A 584 3.13 -7.41 28.00
N TYR A 585 2.43 -6.66 27.16
CA TYR A 585 2.62 -6.62 25.70
C TYR A 585 3.18 -5.29 25.19
N GLY A 586 3.70 -4.45 26.08
CA GLY A 586 4.40 -3.23 25.72
C GLY A 586 3.99 -2.00 26.50
N LEU A 587 4.61 -0.89 26.16
CA LEU A 587 4.38 0.40 26.75
C LEU A 587 3.10 1.03 26.17
N PRO A 588 2.11 1.43 26.98
CA PRO A 588 0.99 2.23 26.47
C PRO A 588 1.48 3.51 25.79
N LEU A 589 0.70 4.05 24.88
CA LEU A 589 1.01 5.32 24.21
C LEU A 589 1.14 6.47 25.22
N ASP A 590 0.21 6.51 26.14
CA ASP A 590 0.14 7.51 27.23
C ASP A 590 -0.75 6.99 28.38
N ASN A 591 -1.04 7.85 29.35
CA ASN A 591 -1.85 7.49 30.52
C ASN A 591 -3.37 7.47 30.26
N ARG A 592 -3.86 7.90 29.08
CA ARG A 592 -5.31 7.96 28.80
C ARG A 592 -5.93 6.59 28.54
N GLN A 593 -5.16 5.68 27.89
CA GLN A 593 -5.63 4.35 27.49
C GLN A 593 -4.54 3.29 27.65
N THR A 594 -4.91 2.01 27.47
CA THR A 594 -3.96 0.90 27.54
C THR A 594 -3.50 0.41 26.16
N TYR A 595 -3.91 1.06 25.09
CA TYR A 595 -3.41 0.76 23.75
C TYR A 595 -2.08 1.46 23.48
N THR A 596 -1.45 1.01 22.40
CA THR A 596 -0.18 1.56 21.92
C THR A 596 -0.06 1.41 20.41
N LYS A 597 1.00 2.01 19.85
CA LYS A 597 1.46 1.75 18.48
C LYS A 597 2.83 1.08 18.50
N LEU A 598 2.96 0.04 17.68
CA LEU A 598 4.18 -0.77 17.58
C LEU A 598 5.38 0.06 17.13
N ASP A 599 5.22 0.86 16.11
CA ASP A 599 6.24 1.76 15.54
C ASP A 599 6.75 2.75 16.61
N TRP A 600 5.86 3.36 17.41
CA TRP A 600 6.24 4.31 18.45
C TRP A 600 6.97 3.64 19.63
N ILE A 601 6.59 2.41 20.01
CA ILE A 601 7.36 1.67 21.02
C ILE A 601 8.78 1.41 20.49
N LEU A 602 8.93 0.99 19.25
CA LEU A 602 10.25 0.70 18.66
C LEU A 602 11.12 1.96 18.56
N TRP A 603 10.52 3.12 18.26
CA TRP A 603 11.25 4.39 18.31
C TRP A 603 11.63 4.75 19.73
N THR A 604 10.70 4.67 20.67
CA THR A 604 10.93 4.93 22.10
C THR A 604 12.02 4.03 22.67
N ALA A 605 12.09 2.77 22.25
CA ALA A 605 13.11 1.82 22.66
C ALA A 605 14.54 2.29 22.30
N THR A 606 14.69 3.12 21.26
CA THR A 606 15.99 3.60 20.80
C THR A 606 16.51 4.85 21.54
N LEU A 607 15.70 5.49 22.40
CA LEU A 607 16.01 6.81 22.97
C LEU A 607 17.33 6.89 23.74
N THR A 608 17.64 5.87 24.55
CA THR A 608 18.86 5.85 25.37
C THR A 608 20.06 5.24 24.67
N GLN A 609 19.85 4.52 23.57
CA GLN A 609 20.85 3.68 22.89
C GLN A 609 21.45 2.59 23.79
N ASP A 610 20.87 2.34 24.97
CA ASP A 610 21.22 1.23 25.84
C ASP A 610 20.55 -0.07 25.35
N ARG A 611 21.31 -1.16 25.25
CA ARG A 611 20.81 -2.46 24.78
C ARG A 611 19.79 -3.08 25.73
N GLY A 612 19.95 -2.88 27.04
CA GLY A 612 19.02 -3.40 28.05
C GLY A 612 17.67 -2.68 27.99
N ASP A 613 17.69 -1.36 27.80
CA ASP A 613 16.48 -0.56 27.62
C ASP A 613 15.77 -0.92 26.31
N PHE A 614 16.53 -1.06 25.22
CA PHE A 614 16.00 -1.48 23.93
C PHE A 614 15.32 -2.85 24.03
N ALA A 615 16.01 -3.84 24.58
CA ALA A 615 15.47 -5.19 24.75
C ALA A 615 14.22 -5.20 25.65
N ALA A 616 14.21 -4.40 26.71
CA ALA A 616 13.09 -4.32 27.65
C ALA A 616 11.79 -3.81 27.02
N LEU A 617 11.87 -2.98 25.94
CA LEU A 617 10.71 -2.50 25.22
C LEU A 617 10.37 -3.38 24.01
N VAL A 618 11.36 -4.01 23.37
CA VAL A 618 11.16 -4.88 22.20
C VAL A 618 10.56 -6.24 22.57
N GLU A 619 11.01 -6.87 23.67
CA GLU A 619 10.54 -8.19 24.10
C GLU A 619 9.00 -8.25 24.27
N PRO A 620 8.33 -7.29 24.93
CA PRO A 620 6.86 -7.29 25.01
C PRO A 620 6.15 -7.17 23.67
N VAL A 621 6.72 -6.44 22.70
CA VAL A 621 6.18 -6.34 21.34
C VAL A 621 6.32 -7.68 20.61
N HIS A 622 7.48 -8.34 20.73
CA HIS A 622 7.67 -9.69 20.18
C HIS A 622 6.70 -10.69 20.81
N ARG A 623 6.47 -10.61 22.11
CA ARG A 623 5.47 -11.40 22.83
C ARG A 623 4.06 -11.12 22.33
N PHE A 624 3.70 -9.85 22.09
CA PHE A 624 2.43 -9.48 21.47
C PHE A 624 2.23 -10.20 20.14
N LEU A 625 3.20 -10.15 19.24
CA LEU A 625 3.09 -10.79 17.91
C LEU A 625 2.91 -12.31 18.02
N ASN A 626 3.55 -12.94 19.00
CA ASN A 626 3.42 -14.39 19.25
C ASN A 626 2.08 -14.80 19.86
N GLU A 627 1.54 -13.98 20.76
CA GLU A 627 0.39 -14.36 21.59
C GLU A 627 -0.93 -13.72 21.11
N THR A 628 -0.90 -12.78 20.16
CA THR A 628 -2.14 -12.16 19.68
C THR A 628 -3.11 -13.19 19.11
N PRO A 629 -4.40 -13.14 19.49
CA PRO A 629 -5.42 -13.99 18.89
C PRO A 629 -5.83 -13.52 17.48
N ASP A 630 -5.48 -12.30 17.11
CA ASP A 630 -5.88 -11.69 15.83
C ASP A 630 -4.99 -12.19 14.70
N ARG A 631 -5.61 -12.86 13.70
CA ARG A 631 -4.94 -13.51 12.58
C ARG A 631 -5.03 -12.65 11.32
N SER A 632 -4.32 -11.53 11.32
CA SER A 632 -4.23 -10.57 10.20
C SER A 632 -2.78 -10.14 10.02
N PRO A 633 -2.40 -9.51 8.90
CA PRO A 633 -1.12 -8.82 8.80
C PRO A 633 -0.89 -7.93 10.01
N MET A 634 0.36 -7.68 10.37
CA MET A 634 0.74 -7.01 11.60
C MET A 634 -0.01 -5.69 11.78
N THR A 635 -0.72 -5.56 12.91
CA THR A 635 -1.30 -4.29 13.33
C THR A 635 -0.24 -3.44 14.03
N ASP A 636 -0.30 -2.14 13.82
CA ASP A 636 0.46 -1.18 14.60
C ASP A 636 -0.30 -0.70 15.84
N TRP A 637 -1.62 -0.86 15.92
CA TRP A 637 -2.47 -0.39 17.01
C TRP A 637 -3.12 -1.54 17.78
N TYR A 638 -2.69 -1.75 19.03
CA TYR A 638 -3.12 -2.90 19.84
C TYR A 638 -3.16 -2.61 21.35
N GLN A 639 -3.85 -3.46 22.09
CA GLN A 639 -3.99 -3.39 23.53
C GLN A 639 -2.79 -4.02 24.25
N THR A 640 -2.06 -3.25 25.06
CA THR A 640 -0.85 -3.70 25.77
C THR A 640 -1.10 -4.70 26.91
N ARG A 641 -2.37 -4.88 27.32
CA ARG A 641 -2.76 -5.84 28.36
C ARG A 641 -3.30 -7.16 27.81
N THR A 642 -3.94 -7.15 26.66
CA THR A 642 -4.71 -8.30 26.13
C THR A 642 -4.17 -8.85 24.83
N ALA A 643 -3.18 -8.23 24.21
CA ALA A 643 -2.65 -8.53 22.89
C ALA A 643 -3.69 -8.49 21.75
N ARG A 644 -4.85 -7.85 21.95
CA ARG A 644 -5.85 -7.70 20.90
C ARG A 644 -5.58 -6.49 20.03
N LYS A 645 -5.75 -6.67 18.74
CA LYS A 645 -5.81 -5.58 17.79
C LYS A 645 -6.94 -4.60 18.17
N VAL A 646 -6.68 -3.31 18.10
CA VAL A 646 -7.71 -2.26 18.20
C VAL A 646 -8.22 -1.89 16.81
N GLY A 647 -7.31 -1.58 15.92
CA GLY A 647 -7.57 -1.23 14.53
C GLY A 647 -6.29 -1.36 13.72
N PHE A 648 -6.32 -0.84 12.50
CA PHE A 648 -5.20 -0.79 11.56
C PHE A 648 -4.61 -2.16 11.22
N THR A 649 -4.22 -2.38 10.01
CA THR A 649 -3.65 -3.65 9.56
C THR A 649 -2.86 -3.39 8.30
N ALA A 650 -1.74 -4.07 8.12
CA ALA A 650 -0.92 -3.98 6.91
C ALA A 650 -0.45 -2.56 6.55
N ARG A 651 -0.37 -1.65 7.52
CA ARG A 651 0.09 -0.27 7.29
C ARG A 651 1.61 -0.22 7.06
N PRO A 652 2.09 0.77 6.25
CA PRO A 652 3.53 0.93 6.01
C PRO A 652 4.30 1.45 7.22
N VAL A 653 3.63 2.02 8.22
CA VAL A 653 4.22 2.62 9.43
C VAL A 653 5.19 1.69 10.17
N VAL A 654 5.02 0.38 10.01
CA VAL A 654 5.92 -0.63 10.63
C VAL A 654 7.36 -0.54 10.12
N GLY A 655 7.61 0.19 9.02
CA GLY A 655 8.97 0.56 8.60
C GLY A 655 9.76 1.32 9.66
N GLY A 656 9.07 1.92 10.62
CA GLY A 656 9.66 2.57 11.80
C GLY A 656 10.52 1.66 12.66
N VAL A 657 10.31 0.35 12.60
CA VAL A 657 11.15 -0.67 13.24
C VAL A 657 12.63 -0.49 12.88
N PHE A 658 12.93 0.00 11.69
CA PHE A 658 14.30 0.21 11.20
C PHE A 658 14.99 1.46 11.78
N ALA A 659 14.33 2.26 12.63
CA ALA A 659 14.94 3.45 13.25
C ALA A 659 16.24 3.11 13.99
N GLN A 660 16.32 1.97 14.69
CA GLN A 660 17.52 1.51 15.36
C GLN A 660 18.75 1.40 14.42
N MET A 661 18.52 1.03 13.17
CA MET A 661 19.59 0.88 12.18
C MET A 661 20.18 2.22 11.70
N LEU A 662 19.47 3.32 11.87
CA LEU A 662 19.91 4.65 11.44
C LEU A 662 20.89 5.31 12.44
N TYR A 663 20.95 4.81 13.66
CA TYR A 663 21.91 5.31 14.67
C TYR A 663 23.35 4.93 14.35
N ASP A 664 23.58 3.74 13.79
CA ASP A 664 24.89 3.36 13.28
C ASP A 664 25.10 3.91 11.85
N LYS A 665 25.81 5.04 11.79
CA LYS A 665 26.09 5.71 10.50
C LYS A 665 26.83 4.81 9.51
N SER A 666 27.62 3.83 9.99
CA SER A 666 28.34 2.90 9.12
C SER A 666 27.39 1.90 8.47
N VAL A 667 26.43 1.37 9.24
CA VAL A 667 25.38 0.49 8.74
C VAL A 667 24.44 1.25 7.81
N TRP A 668 24.01 2.46 8.17
CA TRP A 668 23.18 3.28 7.29
C TRP A 668 23.87 3.53 5.93
N GLN A 669 25.13 3.98 5.96
CA GLN A 669 25.89 4.22 4.74
C GLN A 669 26.17 2.94 3.93
N LYS A 670 26.34 1.79 4.60
CA LYS A 670 26.51 0.48 3.96
C LYS A 670 25.34 0.15 3.02
N TYR A 671 24.11 0.34 3.46
CA TYR A 671 22.91 0.07 2.67
C TYR A 671 22.60 1.19 1.68
N ALA A 672 22.65 2.45 2.12
CA ALA A 672 22.31 3.60 1.27
C ALA A 672 23.18 3.74 0.02
N ARG A 673 24.49 3.39 0.12
CA ARG A 673 25.42 3.44 -1.03
C ARG A 673 25.18 2.36 -2.09
N ARG A 674 24.35 1.35 -1.82
CA ARG A 674 24.01 0.29 -2.78
C ARG A 674 22.98 0.70 -3.79
N ASP A 675 22.33 1.86 -3.59
CA ASP A 675 21.34 2.41 -4.50
C ASP A 675 21.87 2.49 -5.94
N ARG A 676 21.27 1.72 -6.84
CA ARG A 676 21.62 1.63 -8.26
C ARG A 676 20.78 2.50 -9.15
N THR A 677 19.72 3.07 -8.59
CA THR A 677 18.79 3.90 -9.33
C THR A 677 19.43 5.23 -9.67
N LYS A 678 19.62 5.48 -10.95
CA LYS A 678 20.26 6.70 -11.45
C LYS A 678 19.19 7.67 -11.93
N ALA A 679 18.57 8.39 -11.01
CA ALA A 679 17.75 9.54 -11.37
C ALA A 679 18.63 10.74 -11.70
N LYS A 680 18.63 11.16 -12.97
CA LYS A 680 19.44 12.31 -13.42
C LYS A 680 18.88 13.63 -12.93
N GLN A 681 17.57 13.72 -12.77
CA GLN A 681 16.85 14.90 -12.30
C GLN A 681 15.60 14.43 -11.55
N TRP A 682 15.45 14.86 -10.30
CA TRP A 682 14.24 14.58 -9.54
C TRP A 682 13.07 15.39 -10.08
N ALA A 683 11.91 14.79 -10.06
CA ALA A 683 10.77 15.15 -10.86
C ALA A 683 10.54 16.66 -10.94
N PRO A 684 10.46 17.22 -12.14
CA PRO A 684 9.93 18.57 -12.31
C PRO A 684 8.48 18.59 -11.78
N MET A 685 7.99 19.79 -11.47
CA MET A 685 6.57 19.96 -11.12
C MET A 685 5.71 19.35 -12.23
N PRO A 686 4.82 18.38 -11.90
CA PRO A 686 3.99 17.76 -12.92
C PRO A 686 3.08 18.81 -13.56
N GLN A 687 2.98 18.73 -14.88
CA GLN A 687 2.00 19.53 -15.62
C GLN A 687 0.69 18.74 -15.60
N PRO A 688 -0.38 19.23 -14.96
CA PRO A 688 -1.66 18.54 -15.00
C PRO A 688 -2.15 18.49 -16.44
N PRO A 689 -2.87 17.42 -16.84
CA PRO A 689 -3.42 17.34 -18.19
C PRO A 689 -4.40 18.49 -18.44
N THR A 690 -4.44 18.97 -19.68
CA THR A 690 -5.45 19.93 -20.09
C THR A 690 -6.80 19.22 -20.22
N ILE A 691 -7.79 19.66 -19.42
CA ILE A 691 -9.15 19.12 -19.44
C ILE A 691 -10.03 20.11 -20.17
N THR A 692 -10.38 19.78 -21.41
CA THR A 692 -11.25 20.60 -22.27
C THR A 692 -12.66 20.00 -22.28
N ALA A 693 -13.66 20.79 -21.87
CA ALA A 693 -15.06 20.37 -22.00
C ALA A 693 -15.42 20.26 -23.48
N VAL A 694 -15.92 19.11 -23.88
CA VAL A 694 -16.55 18.87 -25.19
C VAL A 694 -18.05 19.04 -25.08
N LEU A 695 -18.63 18.62 -23.95
CA LEU A 695 -19.97 18.93 -23.50
C LEU A 695 -19.86 19.45 -22.07
N PRO A 696 -20.19 20.73 -21.82
CA PRO A 696 -20.13 21.29 -20.48
C PRO A 696 -21.15 20.65 -19.53
N ALA A 697 -20.79 20.52 -18.25
CA ALA A 697 -21.66 20.19 -17.14
C ALA A 697 -22.13 21.49 -16.43
N ALA A 698 -22.97 21.37 -15.39
CA ALA A 698 -23.53 22.51 -14.68
C ALA A 698 -22.50 23.40 -13.98
N ASP A 699 -21.30 22.86 -13.67
CA ASP A 699 -20.18 23.61 -13.11
C ASP A 699 -19.62 24.67 -14.07
N ARG A 700 -19.90 24.54 -15.35
CA ARG A 700 -19.48 25.47 -16.42
C ARG A 700 -20.67 26.15 -17.13
N GLU A 701 -21.63 25.36 -17.57
CA GLU A 701 -22.78 25.86 -18.31
C GLU A 701 -24.01 24.97 -18.03
N PRO A 702 -25.02 25.51 -17.31
CA PRO A 702 -26.25 24.76 -17.05
C PRO A 702 -27.02 24.46 -18.32
N ALA A 703 -27.57 23.26 -18.43
CA ALA A 703 -28.33 22.81 -19.58
C ALA A 703 -29.66 22.20 -19.16
N LEU A 704 -30.62 22.11 -20.07
CA LEU A 704 -31.90 21.47 -19.81
C LEU A 704 -31.81 19.96 -20.05
N TRP A 705 -32.38 19.21 -19.13
CA TRP A 705 -32.60 17.78 -19.20
C TRP A 705 -34.07 17.45 -19.03
N ARG A 706 -34.51 16.38 -19.67
CA ARG A 706 -35.78 15.74 -19.32
C ARG A 706 -35.53 14.73 -18.20
N TYR A 707 -36.45 14.72 -17.20
CA TYR A 707 -36.25 13.83 -16.06
C TYR A 707 -37.57 13.30 -15.52
N THR A 708 -37.50 12.16 -14.87
CA THR A 708 -38.58 11.59 -14.04
C THR A 708 -38.02 11.00 -12.76
N THR A 709 -38.82 10.99 -11.69
CA THR A 709 -38.52 10.32 -10.42
C THR A 709 -39.40 9.08 -10.23
N SER A 710 -40.26 8.78 -11.19
CA SER A 710 -41.05 7.55 -11.25
C SER A 710 -40.36 6.56 -12.16
N GLN A 711 -40.28 5.28 -11.75
CA GLN A 711 -39.62 4.26 -12.52
C GLN A 711 -40.20 4.14 -13.96
N PRO A 712 -39.39 4.39 -14.99
CA PRO A 712 -39.85 4.27 -16.38
C PRO A 712 -39.85 2.81 -16.84
N ALA A 713 -40.27 2.56 -18.07
CA ALA A 713 -40.14 1.26 -18.74
C ALA A 713 -38.67 0.88 -18.91
N SER A 714 -38.37 -0.41 -19.05
CA SER A 714 -37.00 -0.96 -19.06
C SER A 714 -36.11 -0.48 -20.21
N ASP A 715 -36.72 0.05 -21.28
CA ASP A 715 -36.05 0.58 -22.47
C ASP A 715 -35.83 2.10 -22.42
N TRP A 716 -36.05 2.75 -21.29
CA TRP A 716 -35.97 4.19 -21.07
C TRP A 716 -34.69 4.87 -21.59
N TYR A 717 -33.59 4.15 -21.64
CA TYR A 717 -32.27 4.65 -22.11
C TYR A 717 -32.07 4.51 -23.61
N GLN A 718 -33.02 3.90 -24.33
CA GLN A 718 -32.94 3.73 -25.79
C GLN A 718 -33.31 5.02 -26.55
N PRO A 719 -32.64 5.29 -27.69
CA PRO A 719 -32.97 6.47 -28.50
C PRO A 719 -34.42 6.54 -28.99
N SER A 720 -35.09 5.39 -29.12
CA SER A 720 -36.49 5.32 -29.58
C SER A 720 -37.54 5.55 -28.49
N PHE A 721 -37.12 5.66 -27.25
CA PHE A 721 -38.03 5.86 -26.09
C PHE A 721 -38.65 7.24 -26.12
N ASP A 722 -39.98 7.36 -25.95
CA ASP A 722 -40.70 8.62 -25.86
C ASP A 722 -40.67 9.18 -24.44
N ASP A 723 -39.90 10.24 -24.26
CA ASP A 723 -39.76 10.98 -23.00
C ASP A 723 -40.57 12.31 -22.99
N SER A 724 -41.50 12.50 -23.91
CA SER A 724 -42.30 13.76 -24.04
C SER A 724 -43.10 14.09 -22.80
N SER A 725 -43.50 13.07 -22.00
CA SER A 725 -44.22 13.22 -20.73
C SER A 725 -43.34 13.57 -19.54
N TRP A 726 -42.01 13.53 -19.69
CA TRP A 726 -41.08 13.82 -18.60
C TRP A 726 -41.03 15.32 -18.31
N LYS A 727 -40.64 15.65 -17.06
CA LYS A 727 -40.41 17.04 -16.64
C LYS A 727 -39.12 17.57 -17.23
N GLU A 728 -39.02 18.87 -17.41
CA GLU A 728 -37.77 19.55 -17.74
C GLU A 728 -37.17 20.19 -16.49
N GLY A 729 -35.80 20.09 -16.37
CA GLY A 729 -35.05 20.68 -15.27
C GLY A 729 -33.65 21.09 -15.75
N ARG A 730 -33.09 22.08 -15.07
CA ARG A 730 -31.68 22.48 -15.29
C ARG A 730 -30.74 21.46 -14.68
N SER A 731 -29.64 21.19 -15.37
CA SER A 731 -28.53 20.30 -14.91
C SER A 731 -28.03 20.67 -13.52
N GLY A 732 -27.47 19.66 -12.80
CA GLY A 732 -27.18 19.77 -11.38
C GLY A 732 -28.42 19.39 -10.56
N PHE A 733 -28.80 18.08 -10.63
CA PHE A 733 -29.96 17.57 -9.90
C PHE A 733 -29.50 17.03 -8.53
N GLY A 734 -30.12 17.54 -7.44
CA GLY A 734 -29.72 17.11 -6.10
C GLY A 734 -30.34 17.91 -4.97
N THR A 735 -29.69 17.84 -3.80
CA THR A 735 -30.13 18.55 -2.58
C THR A 735 -29.14 19.64 -2.18
N PRO A 736 -29.65 20.76 -1.58
CA PRO A 736 -28.76 21.78 -1.03
C PRO A 736 -27.83 21.21 0.05
N GLY A 737 -26.57 21.65 0.05
CA GLY A 737 -25.57 21.23 1.05
C GLY A 737 -24.78 19.97 0.67
N THR A 738 -25.11 19.28 -0.42
CA THR A 738 -24.24 18.20 -0.95
C THR A 738 -22.89 18.79 -1.37
N PRO A 739 -21.76 18.24 -0.88
CA PRO A 739 -20.44 18.78 -1.14
C PRO A 739 -20.13 18.89 -2.63
N GLY A 740 -19.66 20.07 -3.08
CA GLY A 740 -19.29 20.32 -4.47
C GLY A 740 -20.45 20.39 -5.48
N ALA A 741 -21.70 20.28 -5.05
CA ALA A 741 -22.88 20.36 -5.91
C ALA A 741 -23.09 21.77 -6.48
N VAL A 742 -23.36 21.85 -7.78
CA VAL A 742 -23.83 23.06 -8.46
C VAL A 742 -25.31 22.86 -8.78
N LEU A 743 -26.19 23.25 -7.86
CA LEU A 743 -27.60 22.90 -7.91
C LEU A 743 -28.37 23.73 -8.95
N GLY A 744 -28.98 23.03 -9.91
CA GLY A 744 -29.93 23.61 -10.88
C GLY A 744 -31.38 23.18 -10.66
N THR A 745 -31.59 21.94 -10.29
CA THR A 745 -32.91 21.35 -10.03
C THR A 745 -32.90 20.54 -8.75
N THR A 746 -33.83 20.80 -7.85
CA THR A 746 -33.96 20.01 -6.63
C THR A 746 -34.49 18.61 -6.93
N TRP A 747 -33.73 17.59 -6.45
CA TRP A 747 -34.12 16.19 -6.48
C TRP A 747 -33.91 15.59 -5.09
N ASN A 748 -34.96 15.05 -4.48
CA ASN A 748 -34.95 14.50 -3.11
C ASN A 748 -35.71 13.15 -2.98
N THR A 749 -35.86 12.43 -4.10
CA THR A 749 -36.44 11.07 -4.12
C THR A 749 -35.30 10.05 -4.23
N ARG A 750 -35.62 8.76 -4.03
CA ARG A 750 -34.62 7.69 -4.05
C ARG A 750 -33.93 7.54 -5.42
N ASP A 751 -34.69 7.62 -6.50
CA ASP A 751 -34.21 7.40 -7.84
C ASP A 751 -34.54 8.60 -8.75
N ILE A 752 -33.70 8.89 -9.72
CA ILE A 752 -33.93 9.82 -10.83
C ILE A 752 -33.43 9.25 -12.14
N TRP A 753 -34.22 9.45 -13.18
CA TRP A 753 -33.86 9.11 -14.56
C TRP A 753 -33.82 10.40 -15.38
N LEU A 754 -32.75 10.60 -16.13
CA LEU A 754 -32.45 11.81 -16.89
C LEU A 754 -32.19 11.45 -18.34
N ARG A 755 -32.66 12.27 -19.26
CA ARG A 755 -32.38 12.11 -20.70
C ARG A 755 -32.12 13.48 -21.33
N ARG A 756 -31.16 13.50 -22.26
CA ARG A 756 -30.84 14.72 -23.02
C ARG A 756 -30.27 14.35 -24.37
N GLU A 757 -30.86 14.93 -25.45
CA GLU A 757 -30.22 14.97 -26.75
C GLU A 757 -29.14 16.07 -26.78
N VAL A 758 -27.97 15.72 -27.27
CA VAL A 758 -26.81 16.61 -27.33
C VAL A 758 -26.22 16.56 -28.74
N GLU A 759 -25.63 17.68 -29.15
CA GLU A 759 -24.92 17.75 -30.44
C GLU A 759 -23.40 17.80 -30.17
N LEU A 760 -22.67 16.77 -30.65
CA LEU A 760 -21.22 16.72 -30.48
C LEU A 760 -20.53 17.25 -31.75
N PRO A 761 -19.39 17.97 -31.59
CA PRO A 761 -18.70 18.58 -32.72
C PRO A 761 -18.18 17.52 -33.70
N ALA A 762 -18.07 17.92 -34.97
CA ALA A 762 -17.33 17.15 -35.94
C ALA A 762 -15.85 17.11 -35.55
N GLY A 763 -15.25 15.90 -35.49
CA GLY A 763 -13.85 15.73 -35.14
C GLY A 763 -13.57 14.44 -34.37
N ASN A 764 -12.39 14.38 -33.77
CA ASN A 764 -11.96 13.20 -33.01
C ASN A 764 -12.69 13.12 -31.66
N LEU A 765 -13.60 12.15 -31.53
CA LEU A 765 -14.31 11.84 -30.29
C LEU A 765 -13.64 10.71 -29.49
N LYS A 766 -12.45 10.25 -29.90
CA LYS A 766 -11.72 9.20 -29.18
C LYS A 766 -11.20 9.73 -27.83
N ASN A 767 -11.14 8.85 -26.86
CA ASN A 767 -10.61 9.11 -25.51
C ASN A 767 -11.36 10.23 -24.74
N LEU A 768 -12.64 10.44 -25.02
CA LEU A 768 -13.49 11.25 -24.17
C LEU A 768 -13.74 10.53 -22.85
N GLN A 769 -13.85 11.31 -21.78
CA GLN A 769 -14.23 10.85 -20.47
C GLN A 769 -15.50 11.57 -20.01
N ALA A 770 -16.29 10.91 -19.19
CA ALA A 770 -17.40 11.56 -18.50
C ALA A 770 -16.84 12.52 -17.44
N TRP A 771 -17.24 13.78 -17.50
CA TRP A 771 -17.07 14.79 -16.46
C TRP A 771 -18.30 14.72 -15.58
N LEU A 772 -18.22 13.93 -14.52
CA LEU A 772 -19.38 13.46 -13.76
C LEU A 772 -19.22 13.80 -12.28
N HIS A 773 -20.30 14.31 -11.68
CA HIS A 773 -20.46 14.38 -10.24
C HIS A 773 -21.71 13.58 -9.86
N HIS A 774 -21.54 12.59 -9.00
CA HIS A 774 -22.62 11.72 -8.54
C HIS A 774 -22.52 11.48 -7.02
N ASP A 775 -23.67 11.37 -6.43
CA ASP A 775 -23.88 11.04 -5.02
C ASP A 775 -25.29 10.43 -4.92
N GLU A 776 -25.53 9.10 -4.99
CA GLU A 776 -24.68 7.93 -4.84
C GLU A 776 -24.43 7.15 -6.17
N ASP A 777 -25.12 5.95 -6.33
CA ASP A 777 -24.91 5.03 -7.45
C ASP A 777 -25.42 5.63 -8.76
N VAL A 778 -24.62 5.54 -9.83
CA VAL A 778 -24.97 6.10 -11.13
C VAL A 778 -24.70 5.14 -12.27
N GLU A 779 -25.61 5.14 -13.26
CA GLU A 779 -25.46 4.50 -14.57
C GLU A 779 -25.64 5.55 -15.65
N VAL A 780 -24.69 5.59 -16.61
CA VAL A 780 -24.74 6.49 -17.77
C VAL A 780 -24.79 5.67 -19.04
N TYR A 781 -25.67 6.04 -19.95
CA TYR A 781 -25.83 5.42 -21.25
C TYR A 781 -25.61 6.46 -22.35
N ILE A 782 -24.95 6.05 -23.44
CA ILE A 782 -24.74 6.83 -24.65
C ILE A 782 -25.38 6.09 -25.82
N ASN A 783 -26.36 6.71 -26.48
CA ASN A 783 -27.11 6.12 -27.57
C ASN A 783 -27.67 4.72 -27.28
N GLY A 784 -28.10 4.48 -26.05
CA GLY A 784 -28.62 3.20 -25.58
C GLY A 784 -27.56 2.19 -25.11
N VAL A 785 -26.27 2.56 -25.17
CA VAL A 785 -25.15 1.68 -24.78
C VAL A 785 -24.61 2.08 -23.41
N PRO A 786 -24.42 1.14 -22.46
CA PRO A 786 -23.81 1.45 -21.15
C PRO A 786 -22.40 2.05 -21.29
N ALA A 787 -22.21 3.24 -20.75
CA ALA A 787 -20.96 4.00 -20.88
C ALA A 787 -20.18 4.21 -19.57
N VAL A 788 -20.89 4.40 -18.45
CA VAL A 788 -20.29 4.50 -17.10
C VAL A 788 -21.21 3.81 -16.10
N ARG A 789 -20.64 3.08 -15.15
CA ARG A 789 -21.34 2.59 -13.97
C ARG A 789 -20.44 2.78 -12.75
N CYS A 790 -20.91 3.52 -11.75
CA CYS A 790 -20.20 3.78 -10.51
C CYS A 790 -21.14 3.60 -9.32
N SER A 791 -20.61 3.15 -8.19
CA SER A 791 -21.29 3.12 -6.91
C SER A 791 -20.63 4.06 -5.92
N GLY A 792 -21.34 4.46 -4.88
CA GLY A 792 -20.89 5.44 -3.88
C GLY A 792 -20.91 6.86 -4.44
N TYR A 793 -20.08 7.75 -3.90
CA TYR A 793 -20.14 9.18 -4.19
C TYR A 793 -18.78 9.80 -4.51
N VAL A 794 -18.82 10.98 -5.11
CA VAL A 794 -17.70 11.92 -5.22
C VAL A 794 -18.12 13.28 -4.65
N THR A 795 -17.14 14.05 -4.13
CA THR A 795 -17.40 15.36 -3.52
C THR A 795 -17.25 16.54 -4.50
N GLY A 796 -17.35 16.27 -5.78
CA GLY A 796 -17.20 17.22 -6.88
C GLY A 796 -17.08 16.50 -8.21
N TYR A 797 -16.99 17.26 -9.30
CA TYR A 797 -16.79 16.67 -10.62
C TYR A 797 -15.45 15.97 -10.74
N ASP A 798 -15.47 14.74 -11.28
CA ASP A 798 -14.29 13.96 -11.57
C ASP A 798 -14.37 13.31 -12.97
N LEU A 799 -13.24 12.82 -13.46
CA LEU A 799 -13.13 12.17 -14.76
C LEU A 799 -13.38 10.66 -14.63
N PHE A 800 -14.34 10.17 -15.37
CA PHE A 800 -14.64 8.73 -15.44
C PHE A 800 -14.43 8.23 -16.87
N PRO A 801 -13.59 7.21 -17.09
CA PRO A 801 -13.40 6.64 -18.40
C PRO A 801 -14.70 6.01 -18.91
N LEU A 802 -14.99 6.20 -20.17
CA LEU A 802 -16.11 5.52 -20.84
C LEU A 802 -15.73 4.05 -21.09
N THR A 803 -16.70 3.15 -21.00
CA THR A 803 -16.51 1.78 -21.51
C THR A 803 -16.12 1.79 -22.98
N ALA A 804 -15.44 0.74 -23.46
CA ALA A 804 -15.09 0.64 -24.88
C ALA A 804 -16.33 0.70 -25.80
N ALA A 805 -17.43 0.07 -25.36
CA ALA A 805 -18.71 0.13 -26.08
C ALA A 805 -19.34 1.52 -26.04
N GLY A 806 -19.34 2.20 -24.88
CA GLY A 806 -19.81 3.58 -24.75
C GLY A 806 -19.00 4.58 -25.57
N GLN A 807 -17.68 4.41 -25.60
CA GLN A 807 -16.80 5.21 -26.46
C GLN A 807 -17.09 4.98 -27.95
N ALA A 808 -17.34 3.75 -28.36
CA ALA A 808 -17.68 3.41 -29.74
C ALA A 808 -19.08 3.89 -30.15
N ALA A 809 -19.99 4.08 -29.19
CA ALA A 809 -21.35 4.59 -29.45
C ALA A 809 -21.40 6.10 -29.70
N LEU A 810 -20.36 6.86 -29.33
CA LEU A 810 -20.27 8.29 -29.62
C LEU A 810 -20.12 8.55 -31.12
N LYS A 811 -20.86 9.52 -31.64
CA LYS A 811 -20.81 9.95 -33.05
C LYS A 811 -20.85 11.48 -33.16
N PRO A 812 -20.28 12.07 -34.24
CA PRO A 812 -20.48 13.47 -34.52
C PRO A 812 -21.98 13.77 -34.77
N GLY A 813 -22.42 14.97 -34.38
CA GLY A 813 -23.83 15.36 -34.45
C GLY A 813 -24.65 14.85 -33.27
N LYS A 814 -25.90 14.46 -33.52
CA LYS A 814 -26.85 14.09 -32.47
C LYS A 814 -26.49 12.80 -31.71
N ASN A 815 -26.46 12.88 -30.41
CA ASN A 815 -26.31 11.76 -29.48
C ASN A 815 -27.37 11.87 -28.37
N LEU A 816 -27.80 10.74 -27.80
CA LEU A 816 -28.61 10.68 -26.62
C LEU A 816 -27.71 10.34 -25.43
N LEU A 817 -27.78 11.13 -24.37
CA LEU A 817 -27.26 10.80 -23.05
C LEU A 817 -28.42 10.44 -22.12
N ALA A 818 -28.31 9.34 -21.40
CA ALA A 818 -29.29 8.92 -20.42
C ALA A 818 -28.59 8.52 -19.12
N ILE A 819 -29.16 8.92 -17.99
CA ILE A 819 -28.58 8.72 -16.66
C ILE A 819 -29.65 8.15 -15.73
N HIS A 820 -29.28 7.13 -14.95
CA HIS A 820 -30.02 6.74 -13.76
C HIS A 820 -29.13 6.97 -12.55
N CYS A 821 -29.61 7.65 -11.53
CA CYS A 821 -28.91 7.82 -10.26
C CYS A 821 -29.81 7.41 -9.11
N ARG A 822 -29.23 6.66 -8.16
CA ARG A 822 -29.93 6.09 -7.02
C ARG A 822 -29.29 6.54 -5.73
N GLN A 823 -30.09 7.22 -4.88
CA GLN A 823 -29.71 7.62 -3.55
C GLN A 823 -29.73 6.43 -2.58
N THR A 824 -28.67 6.26 -1.80
CA THR A 824 -28.54 5.23 -0.76
C THR A 824 -28.34 5.81 0.63
N GLY A 825 -27.81 7.02 0.77
CA GLY A 825 -27.62 7.72 2.05
C GLY A 825 -26.78 9.00 1.89
N GLY A 826 -26.83 9.90 2.87
CA GLY A 826 -25.97 11.11 2.87
C GLY A 826 -26.44 12.22 1.94
N GLY A 827 -25.51 12.83 1.21
CA GLY A 827 -25.75 13.82 0.17
C GLY A 827 -26.54 13.24 -1.01
N GLN A 828 -26.93 14.08 -1.96
CA GLN A 828 -27.67 13.62 -3.16
C GLN A 828 -27.39 14.56 -4.31
N TYR A 829 -26.77 14.02 -5.38
CA TYR A 829 -26.45 14.82 -6.55
C TYR A 829 -26.15 13.97 -7.78
N VAL A 830 -26.51 14.48 -8.96
CA VAL A 830 -26.06 13.95 -10.24
C VAL A 830 -26.01 15.04 -11.31
N ASP A 831 -24.90 15.09 -12.05
CA ASP A 831 -24.73 15.89 -13.27
C ASP A 831 -23.60 15.35 -14.15
N LEU A 832 -23.69 15.53 -15.45
CA LEU A 832 -22.82 14.95 -16.47
C LEU A 832 -22.44 15.94 -17.58
N GLY A 833 -21.15 16.02 -17.85
CA GLY A 833 -20.56 16.54 -19.08
C GLY A 833 -19.66 15.51 -19.76
N LEU A 834 -19.05 15.88 -20.88
CA LEU A 834 -17.99 15.11 -21.53
C LEU A 834 -16.74 15.97 -21.70
N ALA A 835 -15.60 15.44 -21.36
CA ALA A 835 -14.32 16.13 -21.41
C ALA A 835 -13.27 15.35 -22.22
N ARG A 836 -12.38 16.10 -22.88
CA ARG A 836 -11.17 15.59 -23.49
C ARG A 836 -10.01 15.85 -22.55
N VAL A 837 -9.25 14.81 -22.27
CA VAL A 837 -8.03 14.88 -21.48
C VAL A 837 -6.85 14.83 -22.41
N GLN A 838 -5.98 15.82 -22.38
CA GLN A 838 -4.75 15.90 -23.17
C GLN A 838 -3.56 15.97 -22.20
N ASP A 839 -2.65 15.01 -22.31
CA ASP A 839 -1.37 15.07 -21.61
C ASP A 839 -0.53 16.20 -22.21
N ASN A 840 -0.05 17.11 -21.38
CA ASN A 840 0.83 18.20 -21.78
C ASN A 840 2.27 17.71 -21.89
#